data_47f3bca28b9d4ef9637537e7a0d5f191
#
_entry.id   47f3bca28b9d4ef9637537e7a0d5f191
#
_cell.length_a   1.000
_cell.length_b   1.000
_cell.length_c   1.000
_cell.angle_alpha   90.00
_cell.angle_beta   90.00
_cell.angle_gamma   90.00
#
_symmetry.space_group_name_H-M   'P 1'
#
loop_
_entity.id
_entity.type
_entity.pdbx_description
1 polymer ?
#
loop_
_entity_poly.entity_id
_entity_poly.type
_entity_poly.pdbx_seq_one_letter_code
_entity_poly.pdbx_strand_id
1 'polypeptide(L)'
;MRDLTKLKRISAAVMSAALTFCYTGYVKPLNAPVTAAETKDEGNQYIKVAFNENTGMYEYEFIDAYIYNVSADSYSINITLLPSNGGNTFYYENLKNLRLERSYSDGTSLDDFLSSCELAEELVPEQRVNIKVASVKEYDDLTKTGYWAGYGGRGTEYSIQQIISVKDPNEHFYGDINDDGVVDAFDVLVYKKYIAGNLSYKLNDDQFLNADINFDTVIDENDLAQVVDFTLGSKKSFNGMSNIGSVRLDNTVSVQASEGKATDSSFAKAEMKLGVDLLKKCYETKNSSEKNLLLSPLSISAALSMTANGADNQTLKEMEEVLGNGLTIDELNEYMAYYISQLPDKEKEKIYLADSIWFKDDPTFKVYDEFLETNKKYYNSEIYKSSFEPNSIANDVNSWVNKNTKGMIPTLITPANIKSNTMMLLINTLYFEAEWASPYLSTQDGTFTDLDGSKHPIQKMNSMERQYFDLGNADAFKKPYMNGNYSFVGILPHEDVDFNEYISNLDADALCEGLKQYEDPDKVDLYVMIPKFKYNYGKSLKEILPALGMETAFNADKADFSKINDLSVKDSLPLYIDDVLHKTKIEVTEKGTKAAAATAVIMGAGSAAPIEKKKVYIYLDRPFVYMIVDKNNVPLFIGAATQLES
;
A
#
# COMPACT_ATOMS: atom_id res chain seq x y z
N MET A 1 -6.64 29.00 4.00
CA MET A 1 -6.63 29.54 5.39
C MET A 1 -7.98 30.11 5.89
N ARG A 2 -9.01 30.32 5.06
CA ARG A 2 -10.34 30.75 5.51
C ARG A 2 -11.31 29.59 5.84
N ASP A 3 -11.12 28.39 5.30
CA ASP A 3 -12.04 27.27 5.50
C ASP A 3 -11.73 26.39 6.72
N LEU A 4 -10.48 26.21 7.07
CA LEU A 4 -10.08 25.52 8.30
C LEU A 4 -10.55 26.21 9.60
N THR A 5 -10.75 27.54 9.54
CA THR A 5 -11.30 28.31 10.68
C THR A 5 -12.81 28.12 10.82
N LYS A 6 -13.53 27.78 9.74
CA LYS A 6 -14.95 27.45 9.81
C LYS A 6 -15.20 26.05 10.37
N LEU A 7 -14.41 25.04 9.94
CA LEU A 7 -14.50 23.69 10.51
C LEU A 7 -14.18 23.68 12.03
N LYS A 8 -13.11 24.39 12.46
CA LYS A 8 -12.81 24.51 13.89
C LYS A 8 -13.88 25.26 14.70
N ARG A 9 -14.61 26.19 14.07
CA ARG A 9 -15.73 26.89 14.73
C ARG A 9 -16.99 26.04 14.80
N ILE A 10 -17.24 25.17 13.84
CA ILE A 10 -18.38 24.23 13.86
C ILE A 10 -18.15 23.17 14.92
N SER A 11 -16.95 22.59 15.03
CA SER A 11 -16.63 21.60 16.07
C SER A 11 -16.69 22.20 17.49
N ALA A 12 -16.23 23.43 17.68
CA ALA A 12 -16.31 24.12 18.95
C ALA A 12 -17.75 24.52 19.32
N ALA A 13 -18.58 24.86 18.35
CA ALA A 13 -19.99 25.19 18.58
C ALA A 13 -20.83 23.93 18.92
N VAL A 14 -20.54 22.79 18.31
CA VAL A 14 -21.20 21.51 18.63
C VAL A 14 -20.78 21.02 20.03
N MET A 15 -19.49 21.15 20.40
CA MET A 15 -19.04 20.82 21.75
C MET A 15 -19.62 21.75 22.82
N SER A 16 -19.74 23.05 22.54
CA SER A 16 -20.35 23.99 23.46
C SER A 16 -21.87 23.77 23.63
N ALA A 17 -22.58 23.37 22.57
CA ALA A 17 -23.98 23.00 22.63
C ALA A 17 -24.20 21.70 23.43
N ALA A 18 -23.36 20.69 23.24
CA ALA A 18 -23.44 19.44 24.01
C ALA A 18 -23.19 19.64 25.51
N LEU A 19 -22.25 20.50 25.88
CA LEU A 19 -21.97 20.84 27.28
C LEU A 19 -23.07 21.69 27.94
N THR A 20 -23.78 22.53 27.18
CA THR A 20 -24.87 23.39 27.69
C THR A 20 -26.16 22.59 27.87
N PHE A 21 -26.42 21.54 27.05
CA PHE A 21 -27.59 20.69 27.16
C PHE A 21 -27.52 19.69 28.34
N CYS A 22 -26.33 19.38 28.84
CA CYS A 22 -26.19 18.54 30.03
C CYS A 22 -26.64 19.21 31.35
N TYR A 23 -26.91 20.55 31.35
CA TYR A 23 -27.25 21.27 32.58
C TYR A 23 -28.74 21.65 32.71
N THR A 24 -29.54 21.44 31.69
CA THR A 24 -31.01 21.68 31.78
C THR A 24 -31.74 20.39 31.44
N GLY A 25 -32.16 19.68 32.48
CA GLY A 25 -32.80 18.36 32.44
C GLY A 25 -34.10 18.27 31.64
N TYR A 26 -34.03 18.27 30.33
CA TYR A 26 -35.07 17.78 29.43
C TYR A 26 -34.42 17.47 28.07
N VAL A 27 -33.74 16.34 28.01
CA VAL A 27 -33.40 15.70 26.72
C VAL A 27 -34.45 14.57 26.56
N LYS A 28 -35.30 14.73 25.55
CA LYS A 28 -36.01 13.60 25.01
C LYS A 28 -34.96 12.54 24.64
N PRO A 29 -35.08 11.29 25.07
CA PRO A 29 -34.08 10.29 24.71
C PRO A 29 -34.02 10.19 23.18
N LEU A 30 -32.89 10.52 22.60
CA LEU A 30 -32.49 10.15 21.26
C LEU A 30 -32.05 8.66 21.28
N ASN A 31 -32.97 7.82 21.66
CA ASN A 31 -32.83 6.38 21.61
C ASN A 31 -34.23 5.82 21.32
N ALA A 32 -34.65 5.91 20.06
CA ALA A 32 -35.44 4.82 19.57
C ALA A 32 -34.42 3.66 19.41
N PRO A 33 -34.64 2.50 20.04
CA PRO A 33 -33.84 1.33 19.71
C PRO A 33 -33.96 1.15 18.20
N VAL A 34 -32.85 0.83 17.53
CA VAL A 34 -32.94 0.12 16.26
C VAL A 34 -33.75 -1.13 16.61
N THR A 35 -35.05 -1.09 16.41
CA THR A 35 -35.87 -2.28 16.45
C THR A 35 -35.29 -3.09 15.31
N ALA A 36 -34.67 -4.23 15.66
CA ALA A 36 -34.29 -5.21 14.67
C ALA A 36 -35.53 -5.42 13.80
N ALA A 37 -35.54 -4.78 12.63
CA ALA A 37 -36.59 -5.01 11.67
C ALA A 37 -36.54 -6.51 11.40
N GLU A 38 -37.69 -7.14 11.38
CA GLU A 38 -37.82 -8.55 11.05
C GLU A 38 -36.91 -8.81 9.86
N THR A 39 -35.86 -9.61 10.06
CA THR A 39 -35.02 -10.11 9.00
C THR A 39 -35.94 -10.86 8.05
N LYS A 40 -36.29 -10.25 6.93
CA LYS A 40 -36.88 -10.98 5.81
C LYS A 40 -35.77 -11.80 5.19
N ASP A 41 -35.45 -12.90 5.84
CA ASP A 41 -34.44 -13.84 5.45
C ASP A 41 -35.03 -14.79 4.41
N GLU A 42 -34.59 -14.64 3.17
CA GLU A 42 -34.77 -15.69 2.16
C GLU A 42 -33.69 -16.79 2.30
N GLY A 43 -33.13 -17.00 3.49
CA GLY A 43 -32.13 -18.03 3.76
C GLY A 43 -30.71 -17.65 3.31
N ASN A 44 -30.47 -16.38 3.04
CA ASN A 44 -29.16 -15.90 2.61
C ASN A 44 -28.48 -15.16 3.77
N GLN A 45 -27.62 -15.85 4.50
CA GLN A 45 -26.86 -15.32 5.64
C GLN A 45 -25.88 -14.18 5.27
N TYR A 46 -25.84 -13.77 3.99
CA TYR A 46 -24.92 -12.77 3.46
C TYR A 46 -25.52 -11.38 3.24
N ILE A 47 -26.82 -11.21 3.46
CA ILE A 47 -27.48 -9.92 3.28
C ILE A 47 -28.27 -9.61 4.54
N LYS A 48 -27.87 -8.57 5.25
CA LYS A 48 -28.67 -7.99 6.34
C LYS A 48 -29.44 -6.78 5.83
N VAL A 49 -30.68 -6.62 6.28
CA VAL A 49 -31.51 -5.46 5.92
C VAL A 49 -32.05 -4.84 7.19
N ALA A 50 -31.90 -3.54 7.34
CA ALA A 50 -32.43 -2.77 8.45
C ALA A 50 -33.08 -1.48 7.93
N PHE A 51 -34.13 -1.01 8.60
CA PHE A 51 -34.70 0.31 8.33
C PHE A 51 -34.12 1.33 9.31
N ASN A 52 -33.50 2.40 8.78
CA ASN A 52 -32.95 3.47 9.59
C ASN A 52 -34.01 4.58 9.74
N GLU A 53 -34.62 4.67 10.92
CA GLU A 53 -35.68 5.65 11.24
C GLU A 53 -35.18 7.10 11.16
N ASN A 54 -33.87 7.36 11.34
CA ASN A 54 -33.30 8.69 11.32
C ASN A 54 -33.18 9.25 9.90
N THR A 55 -32.84 8.37 8.94
CA THR A 55 -32.68 8.74 7.53
C THR A 55 -33.93 8.43 6.70
N GLY A 56 -34.84 7.59 7.20
CA GLY A 56 -36.00 7.10 6.46
C GLY A 56 -35.64 6.13 5.32
N MET A 57 -34.45 5.54 5.37
CA MET A 57 -33.92 4.64 4.35
C MET A 57 -33.79 3.21 4.83
N TYR A 58 -33.87 2.26 3.91
CA TYR A 58 -33.46 0.88 4.14
C TYR A 58 -31.96 0.75 3.92
N GLU A 59 -31.25 0.16 4.86
CA GLU A 59 -29.82 -0.15 4.77
C GLU A 59 -29.66 -1.64 4.48
N TYR A 60 -28.89 -1.95 3.43
CA TYR A 60 -28.54 -3.31 3.03
C TYR A 60 -27.06 -3.49 3.28
N GLU A 61 -26.69 -4.50 4.05
CA GLU A 61 -25.29 -4.87 4.27
C GLU A 61 -25.02 -6.22 3.60
N PHE A 62 -24.14 -6.22 2.61
CA PHE A 62 -23.66 -7.43 1.92
C PHE A 62 -22.38 -7.87 2.62
N ILE A 63 -22.49 -8.94 3.39
CA ILE A 63 -21.43 -9.44 4.27
C ILE A 63 -20.59 -10.44 3.51
N ASP A 64 -19.25 -10.30 3.62
CA ASP A 64 -18.29 -11.21 3.04
C ASP A 64 -18.58 -11.49 1.57
N ALA A 65 -18.82 -10.42 0.81
CA ALA A 65 -19.10 -10.49 -0.59
C ALA A 65 -17.79 -10.47 -1.40
N TYR A 66 -17.78 -11.23 -2.51
CA TYR A 66 -16.69 -11.24 -3.46
C TYR A 66 -17.00 -10.31 -4.62
N ILE A 67 -16.13 -9.35 -4.90
CA ILE A 67 -16.33 -8.40 -5.98
C ILE A 67 -16.02 -9.09 -7.31
N TYR A 68 -17.02 -9.22 -8.16
CA TYR A 68 -16.86 -9.77 -9.50
C TYR A 68 -16.50 -8.70 -10.52
N ASN A 69 -17.14 -7.54 -10.44
CA ASN A 69 -16.89 -6.41 -11.32
C ASN A 69 -17.31 -5.10 -10.67
N VAL A 70 -16.58 -4.03 -10.98
CA VAL A 70 -16.93 -2.65 -10.63
C VAL A 70 -16.83 -1.80 -11.89
N SER A 71 -17.82 -0.94 -12.11
CA SER A 71 -17.75 0.10 -13.13
C SER A 71 -18.43 1.36 -12.62
N ALA A 72 -17.77 2.49 -12.73
CA ALA A 72 -18.30 3.79 -12.36
C ALA A 72 -18.07 4.80 -13.48
N ASP A 73 -19.04 5.69 -13.67
CA ASP A 73 -18.94 6.84 -14.55
C ASP A 73 -19.56 8.08 -13.88
N SER A 74 -19.63 9.20 -14.60
CA SER A 74 -20.18 10.45 -14.04
C SER A 74 -21.67 10.40 -13.67
N TYR A 75 -22.37 9.32 -14.00
CA TYR A 75 -23.81 9.19 -13.88
C TYR A 75 -24.26 7.93 -13.17
N SER A 76 -23.43 6.90 -13.09
CA SER A 76 -23.79 5.62 -12.47
C SER A 76 -22.59 4.87 -11.88
N ILE A 77 -22.87 4.08 -10.85
CA ILE A 77 -21.94 3.11 -10.27
C ILE A 77 -22.64 1.76 -10.33
N ASN A 78 -21.94 0.75 -10.83
CA ASN A 78 -22.41 -0.63 -10.85
C ASN A 78 -21.36 -1.53 -10.19
N ILE A 79 -21.76 -2.23 -9.12
CA ILE A 79 -20.91 -3.16 -8.37
C ILE A 79 -21.57 -4.53 -8.42
N THR A 80 -20.88 -5.51 -8.99
CA THR A 80 -21.37 -6.89 -9.06
C THR A 80 -20.70 -7.74 -8.00
N LEU A 81 -21.49 -8.34 -7.14
CA LEU A 81 -21.08 -9.12 -5.99
C LEU A 81 -21.44 -10.61 -6.14
N LEU A 82 -20.58 -11.47 -5.59
CA LEU A 82 -20.84 -12.91 -5.36
C LEU A 82 -20.68 -13.21 -3.87
N PRO A 83 -21.46 -14.12 -3.28
CA PRO A 83 -21.21 -14.64 -1.94
C PRO A 83 -19.86 -15.38 -1.90
N SER A 84 -19.04 -15.15 -0.90
CA SER A 84 -17.67 -15.70 -0.81
C SER A 84 -17.62 -17.23 -0.63
N ASN A 85 -18.65 -17.82 -0.06
CA ASN A 85 -18.72 -19.28 0.18
C ASN A 85 -19.53 -20.07 -0.87
N GLY A 86 -19.91 -19.43 -1.96
CA GLY A 86 -20.48 -20.11 -3.12
C GLY A 86 -19.41 -21.00 -3.75
N GLY A 87 -19.25 -22.23 -3.25
CA GLY A 87 -18.24 -23.19 -3.70
C GLY A 87 -18.07 -23.21 -5.22
N ASN A 88 -16.97 -23.76 -5.72
CA ASN A 88 -16.38 -23.77 -7.09
C ASN A 88 -17.32 -23.88 -8.32
N THR A 89 -18.59 -23.55 -8.21
CA THR A 89 -19.57 -23.49 -9.27
C THR A 89 -20.09 -22.07 -9.44
N PHE A 90 -19.62 -21.41 -10.47
CA PHE A 90 -20.17 -20.14 -10.98
C PHE A 90 -21.64 -20.36 -11.39
N TYR A 91 -22.57 -20.13 -10.48
CA TYR A 91 -23.97 -19.96 -10.85
C TYR A 91 -24.24 -18.47 -11.00
N TYR A 92 -24.43 -18.01 -12.21
CA TYR A 92 -24.82 -16.63 -12.54
C TYR A 92 -26.09 -16.15 -11.81
N GLU A 93 -26.89 -17.09 -11.29
CA GLU A 93 -28.09 -16.80 -10.51
C GLU A 93 -27.78 -16.17 -9.12
N ASN A 94 -26.56 -16.31 -8.62
CA ASN A 94 -26.14 -15.77 -7.31
C ASN A 94 -25.52 -14.37 -7.43
N LEU A 95 -25.39 -13.81 -8.61
CA LEU A 95 -24.87 -12.46 -8.79
C LEU A 95 -25.83 -11.42 -8.19
N LYS A 96 -25.29 -10.50 -7.41
CA LYS A 96 -25.99 -9.33 -6.88
C LYS A 96 -25.37 -8.08 -7.49
N ASN A 97 -26.17 -7.28 -8.20
CA ASN A 97 -25.70 -6.04 -8.81
C ASN A 97 -26.25 -4.85 -8.03
N LEU A 98 -25.36 -4.06 -7.45
CA LEU A 98 -25.69 -2.80 -6.79
C LEU A 98 -25.59 -1.70 -7.84
N ARG A 99 -26.70 -1.05 -8.17
CA ARG A 99 -26.76 0.00 -9.17
C ARG A 99 -27.18 1.31 -8.52
N LEU A 100 -26.26 2.26 -8.51
CA LEU A 100 -26.49 3.64 -8.12
C LEU A 100 -26.55 4.51 -9.39
N GLU A 101 -27.71 5.14 -9.64
CA GLU A 101 -27.87 6.10 -10.75
C GLU A 101 -28.14 7.49 -10.17
N ARG A 102 -27.40 8.48 -10.65
CA ARG A 102 -27.71 9.86 -10.34
C ARG A 102 -28.85 10.35 -11.21
N SER A 103 -30.01 10.56 -10.59
CA SER A 103 -31.16 11.20 -11.21
C SER A 103 -31.35 12.60 -10.60
N TYR A 104 -31.56 13.62 -11.41
CA TYR A 104 -31.85 14.99 -10.93
C TYR A 104 -33.14 15.10 -10.12
N SER A 105 -33.91 14.04 -10.02
CA SER A 105 -35.24 14.00 -9.39
C SER A 105 -35.32 13.17 -8.10
N ASP A 106 -34.26 12.47 -7.69
CA ASP A 106 -34.31 11.51 -6.56
C ASP A 106 -33.90 12.10 -5.20
N GLY A 107 -33.41 13.33 -5.18
CA GLY A 107 -33.00 14.02 -3.96
C GLY A 107 -31.58 13.70 -3.47
N THR A 108 -30.82 12.81 -4.14
CA THR A 108 -29.42 12.54 -3.82
C THR A 108 -28.58 13.80 -4.04
N SER A 109 -27.84 14.24 -3.02
CA SER A 109 -26.95 15.38 -3.15
C SER A 109 -25.77 15.06 -4.09
N LEU A 110 -25.17 16.10 -4.68
CA LEU A 110 -23.97 15.93 -5.48
C LEU A 110 -22.81 15.36 -4.64
N ASP A 111 -22.69 15.84 -3.39
CA ASP A 111 -21.62 15.44 -2.50
C ASP A 111 -21.76 13.96 -2.06
N ASP A 112 -23.00 13.51 -1.79
CA ASP A 112 -23.26 12.09 -1.49
C ASP A 112 -22.93 11.18 -2.67
N PHE A 113 -23.29 11.58 -3.89
CA PHE A 113 -22.97 10.82 -5.10
C PHE A 113 -21.45 10.77 -5.35
N LEU A 114 -20.75 11.89 -5.24
CA LEU A 114 -19.29 11.94 -5.40
C LEU A 114 -18.58 11.11 -4.33
N SER A 115 -19.03 11.16 -3.08
CA SER A 115 -18.52 10.31 -2.00
C SER A 115 -18.73 8.81 -2.31
N SER A 116 -19.88 8.46 -2.86
CA SER A 116 -20.15 7.07 -3.28
C SER A 116 -19.28 6.64 -4.47
N CYS A 117 -18.89 7.57 -5.36
CA CYS A 117 -17.93 7.29 -6.42
C CYS A 117 -16.52 7.02 -5.85
N GLU A 118 -16.08 7.82 -4.88
CA GLU A 118 -14.80 7.62 -4.19
C GLU A 118 -14.75 6.25 -3.50
N LEU A 119 -15.82 5.88 -2.77
CA LEU A 119 -15.93 4.55 -2.16
C LEU A 119 -15.92 3.40 -3.19
N ALA A 120 -16.53 3.61 -4.37
CA ALA A 120 -16.51 2.61 -5.44
C ALA A 120 -15.12 2.47 -6.08
N GLU A 121 -14.32 3.54 -6.12
CA GLU A 121 -12.94 3.51 -6.62
C GLU A 121 -11.99 2.69 -5.72
N GLU A 122 -12.35 2.48 -4.45
CA GLU A 122 -11.61 1.62 -3.54
C GLU A 122 -11.82 0.11 -3.82
N LEU A 123 -12.83 -0.24 -4.62
CA LEU A 123 -13.19 -1.63 -4.91
C LEU A 123 -12.38 -2.19 -6.08
N VAL A 124 -11.79 -3.35 -5.85
CA VAL A 124 -11.00 -4.07 -6.85
C VAL A 124 -11.64 -5.44 -7.13
N PRO A 125 -11.79 -5.87 -8.39
CA PRO A 125 -12.21 -7.23 -8.71
C PRO A 125 -11.37 -8.27 -7.96
N GLU A 126 -12.01 -9.36 -7.52
CA GLU A 126 -11.43 -10.43 -6.71
C GLU A 126 -11.20 -10.07 -5.22
N GLN A 127 -11.60 -8.90 -4.78
CA GLN A 127 -11.57 -8.50 -3.37
C GLN A 127 -12.80 -9.01 -2.61
N ARG A 128 -12.62 -9.41 -1.34
CA ARG A 128 -13.71 -9.69 -0.38
C ARG A 128 -14.00 -8.42 0.41
N VAL A 129 -15.28 -8.05 0.54
CA VAL A 129 -15.70 -6.83 1.23
C VAL A 129 -17.04 -7.00 1.94
N ASN A 130 -17.24 -6.20 2.97
CA ASN A 130 -18.56 -5.88 3.51
C ASN A 130 -19.00 -4.55 2.90
N ILE A 131 -20.09 -4.55 2.13
CA ILE A 131 -20.63 -3.32 1.51
C ILE A 131 -21.96 -2.99 2.16
N LYS A 132 -22.06 -1.77 2.70
CA LYS A 132 -23.32 -1.23 3.24
C LYS A 132 -23.84 -0.14 2.31
N VAL A 133 -25.10 -0.24 1.93
CA VAL A 133 -25.76 0.68 1.00
C VAL A 133 -27.13 1.10 1.53
N ALA A 134 -27.62 2.26 1.09
CA ALA A 134 -28.95 2.77 1.48
C ALA A 134 -29.89 2.93 0.27
N SER A 135 -31.19 2.73 0.55
CA SER A 135 -32.27 2.98 -0.40
C SER A 135 -33.54 3.48 0.29
N VAL A 136 -34.34 4.27 -0.42
CA VAL A 136 -35.63 4.82 0.10
C VAL A 136 -36.81 3.87 -0.03
N LYS A 137 -36.67 2.73 -0.69
CA LYS A 137 -37.77 1.81 -0.97
C LYS A 137 -37.64 0.51 -0.21
N GLU A 138 -38.76 -0.19 -0.03
CA GLU A 138 -38.76 -1.52 0.57
C GLU A 138 -38.05 -2.55 -0.32
N TYR A 139 -37.55 -3.62 0.30
CA TYR A 139 -36.78 -4.68 -0.36
C TYR A 139 -37.46 -5.25 -1.61
N ASP A 140 -38.76 -5.57 -1.52
CA ASP A 140 -39.52 -6.20 -2.61
C ASP A 140 -39.70 -5.29 -3.83
N ASP A 141 -39.59 -3.97 -3.64
CA ASP A 141 -39.73 -2.97 -4.72
C ASP A 141 -38.40 -2.60 -5.39
N LEU A 142 -37.27 -3.04 -4.80
CA LEU A 142 -35.93 -2.60 -5.20
C LEU A 142 -35.17 -3.63 -6.03
N THR A 143 -35.58 -4.90 -5.94
CA THR A 143 -34.89 -6.00 -6.60
C THR A 143 -35.51 -6.30 -7.95
N LYS A 144 -34.66 -6.45 -8.98
CA LYS A 144 -35.03 -6.95 -10.30
C LYS A 144 -34.21 -8.18 -10.61
N THR A 145 -34.90 -9.27 -10.98
CA THR A 145 -34.25 -10.50 -11.45
C THR A 145 -34.29 -10.55 -12.97
N GLY A 146 -33.15 -10.71 -13.63
CA GLY A 146 -33.13 -10.74 -15.07
C GLY A 146 -31.74 -10.99 -15.69
N TYR A 147 -31.70 -10.89 -17.02
CA TYR A 147 -30.45 -10.91 -17.77
C TYR A 147 -29.84 -9.52 -17.82
N TRP A 148 -28.56 -9.40 -17.43
CA TRP A 148 -27.82 -8.15 -17.58
C TRP A 148 -27.13 -8.11 -18.94
N ALA A 149 -27.30 -6.98 -19.63
CA ALA A 149 -26.66 -6.77 -20.93
C ALA A 149 -25.13 -6.71 -20.73
N GLY A 150 -24.44 -7.71 -21.28
CA GLY A 150 -22.98 -7.79 -21.26
C GLY A 150 -22.39 -9.00 -20.53
N TYR A 151 -23.09 -9.62 -19.58
CA TYR A 151 -22.54 -10.74 -18.79
C TYR A 151 -23.21 -12.10 -19.05
N GLY A 152 -24.28 -12.16 -19.83
CA GLY A 152 -24.94 -13.42 -20.21
C GLY A 152 -25.52 -14.23 -19.04
N GLY A 153 -25.59 -13.64 -17.84
CA GLY A 153 -26.02 -14.28 -16.61
C GLY A 153 -27.36 -13.78 -16.08
N ARG A 154 -27.97 -14.53 -15.16
CA ARG A 154 -29.13 -14.11 -14.37
C ARG A 154 -28.67 -13.72 -13.00
N GLY A 155 -29.22 -12.64 -12.44
CA GLY A 155 -28.91 -12.20 -11.09
C GLY A 155 -29.97 -11.24 -10.55
N THR A 156 -29.78 -10.79 -9.31
CA THR A 156 -30.63 -9.80 -8.66
C THR A 156 -29.97 -8.43 -8.75
N GLU A 157 -30.70 -7.43 -9.21
CA GLU A 157 -30.26 -6.04 -9.26
C GLU A 157 -30.90 -5.26 -8.11
N TYR A 158 -30.09 -4.52 -7.37
CA TYR A 158 -30.49 -3.61 -6.30
C TYR A 158 -30.26 -2.17 -6.75
N SER A 159 -31.33 -1.39 -6.84
CA SER A 159 -31.24 0.06 -7.06
C SER A 159 -31.01 0.73 -5.71
N ILE A 160 -29.87 1.38 -5.54
CA ILE A 160 -29.45 2.03 -4.30
C ILE A 160 -29.35 3.55 -4.47
N GLN A 161 -29.43 4.30 -3.37
CA GLN A 161 -29.28 5.75 -3.37
C GLN A 161 -27.87 6.19 -3.03
N GLN A 162 -27.20 5.46 -2.15
CA GLN A 162 -25.80 5.75 -1.80
C GLN A 162 -25.09 4.48 -1.31
N ILE A 163 -23.78 4.48 -1.44
CA ILE A 163 -22.90 3.54 -0.76
C ILE A 163 -22.53 4.18 0.58
N ILE A 164 -22.91 3.56 1.70
CA ILE A 164 -22.67 4.08 3.04
C ILE A 164 -21.25 3.77 3.49
N SER A 165 -20.79 2.55 3.25
CA SER A 165 -19.44 2.10 3.59
C SER A 165 -19.01 0.91 2.77
N VAL A 166 -17.69 0.79 2.58
CA VAL A 166 -16.99 -0.38 2.05
C VAL A 166 -15.96 -0.76 3.10
N LYS A 167 -16.02 -2.00 3.60
CA LYS A 167 -15.10 -2.48 4.64
C LYS A 167 -14.48 -3.80 4.19
N ASP A 168 -13.22 -4.04 4.53
CA ASP A 168 -12.66 -5.39 4.47
C ASP A 168 -13.40 -6.26 5.51
N PRO A 169 -13.90 -7.47 5.17
CA PRO A 169 -14.57 -8.33 6.14
C PRO A 169 -13.67 -8.76 7.31
N ASN A 170 -12.35 -8.56 7.17
CA ASN A 170 -11.37 -8.83 8.23
C ASN A 170 -10.82 -7.53 8.87
N GLU A 171 -11.36 -6.36 8.53
CA GLU A 171 -10.90 -5.09 9.09
C GLU A 171 -11.64 -4.80 10.39
N HIS A 172 -10.90 -4.77 11.49
CA HIS A 172 -11.40 -4.33 12.77
C HIS A 172 -11.08 -2.85 12.99
N PHE A 173 -12.11 -2.04 13.16
CA PHE A 173 -11.98 -0.61 13.51
C PHE A 173 -11.86 -0.49 15.03
N TYR A 174 -10.65 -0.67 15.55
CA TYR A 174 -10.39 -0.53 16.98
C TYR A 174 -10.81 0.84 17.49
N GLY A 175 -11.59 0.84 18.55
CA GLY A 175 -12.20 2.04 19.14
C GLY A 175 -13.62 2.34 18.67
N ASP A 176 -14.03 1.81 17.52
CA ASP A 176 -15.41 1.92 16.99
C ASP A 176 -16.29 0.83 17.61
N ILE A 177 -16.73 1.07 18.86
CA ILE A 177 -17.59 0.13 19.59
C ILE A 177 -19.04 0.18 19.11
N ASN A 178 -19.45 1.26 18.46
CA ASN A 178 -20.80 1.42 17.94
C ASN A 178 -20.97 0.91 16.50
N ASP A 179 -19.83 0.59 15.83
CA ASP A 179 -19.74 0.05 14.47
C ASP A 179 -20.34 0.98 13.41
N ASP A 180 -20.12 2.31 13.56
CA ASP A 180 -20.56 3.32 12.60
C ASP A 180 -19.47 3.71 11.58
N GLY A 181 -18.26 3.18 11.72
CA GLY A 181 -17.11 3.40 10.83
C GLY A 181 -16.26 4.61 11.20
N VAL A 182 -16.53 5.27 12.33
CA VAL A 182 -15.78 6.43 12.82
C VAL A 182 -15.50 6.27 14.30
N VAL A 183 -14.28 6.53 14.74
CA VAL A 183 -13.95 6.55 16.17
C VAL A 183 -14.07 7.98 16.68
N ASP A 184 -15.14 8.26 17.45
CA ASP A 184 -15.43 9.60 17.93
C ASP A 184 -16.01 9.62 19.38
N ALA A 185 -16.64 10.74 19.75
CA ALA A 185 -17.21 10.92 21.07
C ALA A 185 -18.43 10.00 21.33
N PHE A 186 -19.08 9.48 20.31
CA PHE A 186 -20.19 8.55 20.48
C PHE A 186 -19.69 7.18 20.93
N ASP A 187 -18.51 6.73 20.46
CA ASP A 187 -17.85 5.52 20.95
C ASP A 187 -17.50 5.65 22.42
N VAL A 188 -16.89 6.77 22.81
CA VAL A 188 -16.61 7.07 24.23
C VAL A 188 -17.88 6.93 25.10
N LEU A 189 -19.03 7.36 24.57
CA LEU A 189 -20.31 7.22 25.28
C LEU A 189 -20.75 5.77 25.38
N VAL A 190 -20.58 4.98 24.32
CA VAL A 190 -20.94 3.55 24.30
C VAL A 190 -20.02 2.76 25.24
N TYR A 191 -18.70 3.01 25.23
CA TYR A 191 -17.76 2.44 26.20
C TYR A 191 -18.18 2.70 27.66
N LYS A 192 -18.49 3.95 27.98
CA LYS A 192 -18.94 4.33 29.34
C LYS A 192 -20.21 3.59 29.74
N LYS A 193 -21.17 3.44 28.81
CA LYS A 193 -22.40 2.70 29.07
C LYS A 193 -22.13 1.21 29.27
N TYR A 194 -21.25 0.62 28.49
CA TYR A 194 -20.88 -0.78 28.60
C TYR A 194 -20.21 -1.07 29.94
N ILE A 195 -19.17 -0.32 30.29
CA ILE A 195 -18.43 -0.47 31.57
C ILE A 195 -19.36 -0.26 32.78
N ALA A 196 -20.27 0.69 32.69
CA ALA A 196 -21.27 0.92 33.75
C ALA A 196 -22.39 -0.13 33.81
N GLY A 197 -22.42 -1.12 32.94
CA GLY A 197 -23.48 -2.12 32.83
C GLY A 197 -24.83 -1.56 32.37
N ASN A 198 -24.83 -0.38 31.74
CA ASN A 198 -26.04 0.36 31.33
C ASN A 198 -26.28 0.30 29.80
N LEU A 199 -25.61 -0.61 29.08
CA LEU A 199 -25.88 -0.83 27.67
C LEU A 199 -27.19 -1.61 27.51
N SER A 200 -28.08 -1.16 26.63
CA SER A 200 -29.39 -1.75 26.41
C SER A 200 -29.36 -2.99 25.49
N TYR A 201 -28.23 -3.28 24.87
CA TYR A 201 -28.01 -4.42 23.98
C TYR A 201 -26.66 -5.08 24.31
N LYS A 202 -26.45 -6.30 23.81
CA LYS A 202 -25.15 -6.98 23.88
C LYS A 202 -24.32 -6.59 22.67
N LEU A 203 -23.01 -6.36 22.88
CA LEU A 203 -22.08 -6.23 21.78
C LEU A 203 -22.02 -7.55 21.00
N ASN A 204 -21.95 -7.47 19.69
CA ASN A 204 -21.59 -8.62 18.86
C ASN A 204 -20.08 -8.87 18.91
N ASP A 205 -19.61 -9.96 18.29
CA ASP A 205 -18.20 -10.35 18.36
C ASP A 205 -17.27 -9.29 17.73
N ASP A 206 -17.68 -8.64 16.63
CA ASP A 206 -16.88 -7.58 15.98
C ASP A 206 -16.83 -6.32 16.85
N GLN A 207 -17.94 -5.88 17.41
CA GLN A 207 -17.98 -4.76 18.34
C GLN A 207 -17.14 -5.02 19.59
N PHE A 208 -17.15 -6.28 20.08
CA PHE A 208 -16.29 -6.65 21.21
C PHE A 208 -14.82 -6.57 20.84
N LEU A 209 -14.42 -7.10 19.67
CA LEU A 209 -13.05 -7.02 19.17
C LEU A 209 -12.61 -5.58 18.90
N ASN A 210 -13.49 -4.76 18.33
CA ASN A 210 -13.22 -3.34 18.12
C ASN A 210 -13.03 -2.57 19.43
N ALA A 211 -13.67 -3.02 20.50
CA ALA A 211 -13.67 -2.34 21.78
C ALA A 211 -12.53 -2.77 22.72
N ASP A 212 -12.02 -3.98 22.61
CA ASP A 212 -10.86 -4.47 23.37
C ASP A 212 -9.56 -3.97 22.72
N ILE A 213 -9.19 -2.74 23.03
CA ILE A 213 -8.07 -2.04 22.37
C ILE A 213 -6.70 -2.51 22.87
N ASN A 214 -6.65 -3.00 24.11
CA ASN A 214 -5.42 -3.48 24.73
C ASN A 214 -5.24 -5.00 24.59
N PHE A 215 -6.27 -5.70 24.04
CA PHE A 215 -6.31 -7.16 23.79
C PHE A 215 -6.14 -8.02 25.04
N ASP A 216 -6.67 -7.57 26.16
CA ASP A 216 -6.68 -8.33 27.41
C ASP A 216 -7.96 -9.16 27.61
N THR A 217 -8.86 -9.16 26.62
CA THR A 217 -10.15 -9.83 26.60
C THR A 217 -11.21 -9.25 27.56
N VAL A 218 -10.94 -8.05 28.08
CA VAL A 218 -11.85 -7.31 28.96
C VAL A 218 -12.01 -5.89 28.44
N ILE A 219 -13.23 -5.45 28.19
CA ILE A 219 -13.51 -4.05 27.86
C ILE A 219 -13.67 -3.27 29.17
N ASP A 220 -12.68 -2.45 29.50
CA ASP A 220 -12.62 -1.70 30.75
C ASP A 220 -12.19 -0.22 30.61
N GLU A 221 -11.84 0.42 31.73
CA GLU A 221 -11.42 1.83 31.74
C GLU A 221 -10.08 2.06 31.01
N ASN A 222 -9.25 1.01 30.81
CA ASN A 222 -7.98 1.14 30.10
C ASN A 222 -8.22 1.28 28.58
N ASP A 223 -9.23 0.56 28.03
CA ASP A 223 -9.65 0.71 26.64
C ASP A 223 -10.29 2.07 26.43
N LEU A 224 -11.23 2.43 27.31
CA LEU A 224 -11.88 3.74 27.26
C LEU A 224 -10.87 4.89 27.29
N ALA A 225 -9.82 4.82 28.12
CA ALA A 225 -8.81 5.86 28.20
C ALA A 225 -8.09 6.04 26.85
N GLN A 226 -7.81 4.95 26.13
CA GLN A 226 -7.17 5.01 24.81
C GLN A 226 -8.08 5.65 23.76
N VAL A 227 -9.38 5.33 23.76
CA VAL A 227 -10.36 5.96 22.84
C VAL A 227 -10.51 7.45 23.15
N VAL A 228 -10.55 7.83 24.41
CA VAL A 228 -10.59 9.25 24.81
C VAL A 228 -9.33 9.99 24.32
N ASP A 229 -8.16 9.43 24.52
CA ASP A 229 -6.91 10.03 24.03
C ASP A 229 -6.86 10.18 22.51
N PHE A 230 -7.40 9.20 21.78
CA PHE A 230 -7.53 9.27 20.33
C PHE A 230 -8.52 10.36 19.89
N THR A 231 -9.72 10.39 20.47
CA THR A 231 -10.75 11.38 20.13
C THR A 231 -10.34 12.82 20.48
N LEU A 232 -9.48 13.00 21.49
CA LEU A 232 -8.90 14.29 21.85
C LEU A 232 -7.67 14.66 21.01
N GLY A 233 -7.21 13.77 20.12
CA GLY A 233 -6.02 13.98 19.30
C GLY A 233 -4.71 13.88 20.07
N SER A 234 -4.72 13.41 21.32
CA SER A 234 -3.54 13.13 22.14
C SER A 234 -2.80 11.87 21.65
N LYS A 235 -3.53 10.94 21.05
CA LYS A 235 -3.02 9.78 20.32
C LYS A 235 -3.45 9.85 18.86
N LYS A 236 -2.58 9.42 17.95
CA LYS A 236 -2.88 9.33 16.51
C LYS A 236 -3.24 7.91 16.06
N SER A 237 -3.07 6.92 16.93
CA SER A 237 -3.38 5.51 16.71
C SER A 237 -3.52 4.80 18.05
N PHE A 238 -4.20 3.66 18.06
CA PHE A 238 -4.29 2.82 19.26
C PHE A 238 -3.01 1.99 19.44
N ASN A 239 -2.55 1.84 20.69
CA ASN A 239 -1.43 0.96 21.01
C ASN A 239 -1.93 -0.49 20.96
N GLY A 240 -1.80 -1.17 19.90
CA GLY A 240 -2.31 -2.53 19.77
C GLY A 240 -2.76 -2.88 18.35
N MET A 241 -2.73 -1.92 17.43
CA MET A 241 -2.91 -2.18 16.00
C MET A 241 -1.81 -3.07 15.40
N SER A 242 -0.91 -3.61 16.22
CA SER A 242 0.09 -4.58 15.81
C SER A 242 -0.19 -5.90 16.53
N ASN A 243 -0.68 -6.86 15.76
CA ASN A 243 -0.46 -8.29 16.00
C ASN A 243 -1.29 -8.92 17.12
N ILE A 244 -2.58 -9.13 16.86
CA ILE A 244 -3.38 -10.09 17.60
C ILE A 244 -2.80 -11.48 17.34
N GLY A 245 -2.15 -12.06 18.33
CA GLY A 245 -1.58 -13.41 18.26
C GLY A 245 -0.10 -13.50 17.94
N SER A 246 0.56 -12.39 17.60
CA SER A 246 2.00 -12.36 17.35
C SER A 246 2.75 -11.67 18.50
N VAL A 247 3.83 -12.29 18.94
CA VAL A 247 4.69 -11.77 20.02
C VAL A 247 5.93 -11.13 19.41
N ARG A 248 6.21 -9.89 19.78
CA ARG A 248 7.39 -9.16 19.30
C ARG A 248 8.64 -9.62 20.05
N LEU A 249 9.59 -10.21 19.33
CA LEU A 249 10.82 -10.80 19.90
C LEU A 249 11.93 -9.76 20.11
N ASP A 250 12.07 -8.77 19.22
CA ASP A 250 13.13 -7.75 19.32
C ASP A 250 13.00 -6.86 20.57
N ASN A 251 11.86 -6.86 21.25
CA ASN A 251 11.68 -6.21 22.53
C ASN A 251 12.42 -6.92 23.68
N THR A 252 12.83 -8.18 23.50
CA THR A 252 13.58 -8.94 24.50
C THR A 252 15.05 -8.55 24.56
N VAL A 253 15.57 -7.91 23.52
CA VAL A 253 16.96 -7.46 23.44
C VAL A 253 17.05 -5.94 23.53
N SER A 254 18.12 -5.44 24.15
CA SER A 254 18.39 -4.02 24.28
C SER A 254 19.75 -3.70 23.65
N VAL A 255 19.71 -3.08 22.46
CA VAL A 255 20.89 -2.70 21.70
C VAL A 255 20.73 -1.26 21.21
N GLN A 256 21.85 -0.53 21.19
CA GLN A 256 21.88 0.81 20.60
C GLN A 256 21.97 0.68 19.07
N ALA A 257 21.13 1.45 18.35
CA ALA A 257 21.21 1.53 16.90
C ALA A 257 22.60 2.00 16.44
N SER A 258 23.11 1.43 15.37
CA SER A 258 24.36 1.85 14.73
C SER A 258 24.16 3.19 14.03
N GLU A 259 25.17 4.08 14.08
CA GLU A 259 25.20 5.26 13.20
C GLU A 259 25.54 4.87 11.75
N GLY A 260 26.12 3.69 11.56
CA GLY A 260 26.50 3.15 10.27
C GLY A 260 27.67 3.89 9.60
N LYS A 261 27.97 3.48 8.38
CA LYS A 261 28.97 4.07 7.50
C LYS A 261 28.27 4.83 6.37
N ALA A 262 28.66 6.08 6.13
CA ALA A 262 28.13 6.88 5.02
C ALA A 262 28.27 6.14 3.69
N THR A 263 27.19 6.11 2.92
CA THR A 263 27.13 5.43 1.62
C THR A 263 28.14 6.02 0.63
N ASP A 264 28.76 5.16 -0.13
CA ASP A 264 29.72 5.51 -1.18
C ASP A 264 29.35 4.87 -2.54
N SER A 265 30.25 5.00 -3.52
CA SER A 265 30.00 4.45 -4.86
C SER A 265 29.93 2.92 -4.89
N SER A 266 30.49 2.22 -3.91
CA SER A 266 30.42 0.75 -3.85
C SER A 266 29.02 0.28 -3.50
N PHE A 267 28.40 0.91 -2.49
CA PHE A 267 27.01 0.66 -2.12
C PHE A 267 26.05 1.03 -3.26
N ALA A 268 26.21 2.21 -3.88
CA ALA A 268 25.38 2.61 -5.00
C ALA A 268 25.48 1.64 -6.19
N LYS A 269 26.66 1.10 -6.47
CA LYS A 269 26.87 0.08 -7.51
C LYS A 269 26.22 -1.25 -7.16
N ALA A 270 26.30 -1.69 -5.89
CA ALA A 270 25.67 -2.92 -5.44
C ALA A 270 24.15 -2.84 -5.62
N GLU A 271 23.52 -1.77 -5.14
CA GLU A 271 22.07 -1.54 -5.25
C GLU A 271 21.63 -1.38 -6.71
N MET A 272 22.40 -0.69 -7.55
CA MET A 272 22.10 -0.55 -8.99
C MET A 272 22.19 -1.90 -9.69
N LYS A 273 23.21 -2.70 -9.39
CA LYS A 273 23.37 -4.04 -9.98
C LYS A 273 22.21 -4.94 -9.59
N LEU A 274 21.87 -5.01 -8.31
CA LEU A 274 20.71 -5.76 -7.83
C LEU A 274 19.42 -5.31 -8.54
N GLY A 275 19.20 -4.00 -8.66
CA GLY A 275 18.03 -3.43 -9.31
C GLY A 275 17.93 -3.81 -10.78
N VAL A 276 19.03 -3.68 -11.52
CA VAL A 276 19.07 -4.04 -12.95
C VAL A 276 18.88 -5.55 -13.15
N ASP A 277 19.55 -6.38 -12.36
CA ASP A 277 19.44 -7.85 -12.48
C ASP A 277 18.02 -8.33 -12.16
N LEU A 278 17.40 -7.78 -11.10
CA LEU A 278 16.00 -8.04 -10.77
C LEU A 278 15.06 -7.59 -11.89
N LEU A 279 15.24 -6.38 -12.43
CA LEU A 279 14.42 -5.86 -13.51
C LEU A 279 14.48 -6.75 -14.75
N LYS A 280 15.70 -7.12 -15.18
CA LYS A 280 15.93 -8.02 -16.32
C LYS A 280 15.25 -9.36 -16.11
N LYS A 281 15.46 -9.99 -14.95
CA LYS A 281 14.91 -11.32 -14.67
C LYS A 281 13.40 -11.31 -14.52
N CYS A 282 12.83 -10.30 -13.84
CA CYS A 282 11.39 -10.14 -13.76
C CYS A 282 10.78 -9.85 -15.13
N TYR A 283 11.48 -9.08 -15.99
CA TYR A 283 11.01 -8.81 -17.34
C TYR A 283 11.03 -10.06 -18.23
N GLU A 284 12.10 -10.86 -18.14
CA GLU A 284 12.22 -12.13 -18.86
C GLU A 284 11.11 -13.14 -18.47
N THR A 285 10.76 -13.18 -17.17
CA THR A 285 9.80 -14.16 -16.63
C THR A 285 8.39 -13.60 -16.46
N LYS A 286 8.11 -12.38 -16.96
CA LYS A 286 6.77 -11.78 -16.88
C LYS A 286 5.74 -12.58 -17.67
N ASN A 287 4.56 -12.70 -17.11
CA ASN A 287 3.42 -13.27 -17.83
C ASN A 287 2.68 -12.19 -18.65
N SER A 288 1.71 -12.59 -19.47
CA SER A 288 0.99 -11.69 -20.37
C SER A 288 0.13 -10.64 -19.65
N SER A 289 -0.18 -10.83 -18.38
CA SER A 289 -0.95 -9.87 -17.56
C SER A 289 -0.04 -8.84 -16.88
N GLU A 290 1.26 -9.14 -16.70
CA GLU A 290 2.24 -8.21 -16.13
C GLU A 290 2.69 -7.21 -17.19
N LYS A 291 1.99 -6.08 -17.28
CA LYS A 291 2.28 -5.03 -18.28
C LYS A 291 3.44 -4.14 -17.87
N ASN A 292 3.46 -3.69 -16.62
CA ASN A 292 4.46 -2.79 -16.07
C ASN A 292 5.20 -3.48 -14.93
N LEU A 293 6.45 -3.09 -14.70
CA LEU A 293 7.26 -3.58 -13.60
C LEU A 293 7.66 -2.42 -12.69
N LEU A 294 7.69 -2.70 -11.40
CA LEU A 294 8.18 -1.76 -10.40
C LEU A 294 8.83 -2.54 -9.26
N LEU A 295 10.11 -2.38 -9.11
CA LEU A 295 10.91 -3.06 -8.09
C LEU A 295 11.54 -2.02 -7.16
N SER A 296 11.74 -2.39 -5.91
CA SER A 296 12.52 -1.60 -4.96
C SER A 296 13.77 -2.38 -4.56
N PRO A 297 14.90 -2.16 -5.24
CA PRO A 297 16.15 -2.86 -4.93
C PRO A 297 16.57 -2.66 -3.47
N LEU A 298 16.59 -1.42 -3.00
CA LEU A 298 16.96 -1.08 -1.62
C LEU A 298 16.13 -1.83 -0.59
N SER A 299 14.83 -1.94 -0.81
CA SER A 299 13.90 -2.63 0.05
C SER A 299 14.16 -4.15 0.07
N ILE A 300 14.35 -4.75 -1.10
CA ILE A 300 14.69 -6.17 -1.24
C ILE A 300 16.06 -6.46 -0.59
N SER A 301 17.05 -5.59 -0.84
CA SER A 301 18.39 -5.69 -0.26
C SER A 301 18.33 -5.63 1.27
N ALA A 302 17.58 -4.71 1.85
CA ALA A 302 17.42 -4.61 3.31
C ALA A 302 16.83 -5.89 3.92
N ALA A 303 15.71 -6.41 3.40
CA ALA A 303 15.07 -7.63 3.91
C ALA A 303 15.98 -8.86 3.81
N LEU A 304 16.65 -9.02 2.67
CA LEU A 304 17.54 -10.17 2.46
C LEU A 304 18.83 -10.04 3.28
N SER A 305 19.37 -8.84 3.46
CA SER A 305 20.54 -8.63 4.32
C SER A 305 20.23 -8.92 5.79
N MET A 306 19.02 -8.56 6.27
CA MET A 306 18.56 -8.98 7.59
C MET A 306 18.61 -10.52 7.75
N THR A 307 18.16 -11.24 6.72
CA THR A 307 18.17 -12.70 6.73
C THR A 307 19.57 -13.26 6.60
N ALA A 308 20.44 -12.63 5.80
CA ALA A 308 21.83 -13.01 5.61
C ALA A 308 22.65 -12.93 6.92
N ASN A 309 22.28 -12.07 7.87
CA ASN A 309 22.86 -12.05 9.21
C ASN A 309 22.68 -13.38 9.95
N GLY A 310 21.69 -14.17 9.56
CA GLY A 310 21.47 -15.51 10.11
C GLY A 310 22.07 -16.66 9.29
N ALA A 311 22.62 -16.34 8.12
CA ALA A 311 23.21 -17.33 7.21
C ALA A 311 24.67 -17.64 7.55
N ASP A 312 25.14 -18.81 7.09
CA ASP A 312 26.54 -19.20 7.18
C ASP A 312 26.99 -19.93 5.91
N ASN A 313 28.29 -20.17 5.79
CA ASN A 313 28.92 -20.95 4.75
C ASN A 313 28.50 -20.55 3.32
N GLN A 314 28.07 -21.51 2.48
CA GLN A 314 27.72 -21.27 1.09
C GLN A 314 26.47 -20.39 0.95
N THR A 315 25.52 -20.52 1.85
CA THR A 315 24.29 -19.70 1.87
C THR A 315 24.65 -18.21 2.03
N LEU A 316 25.48 -17.87 3.03
CA LEU A 316 25.92 -16.50 3.22
C LEU A 316 26.70 -15.97 2.01
N LYS A 317 27.61 -16.79 1.47
CA LYS A 317 28.43 -16.40 0.32
C LYS A 317 27.58 -16.05 -0.91
N GLU A 318 26.60 -16.87 -1.25
CA GLU A 318 25.69 -16.62 -2.37
C GLU A 318 24.85 -15.36 -2.13
N MET A 319 24.38 -15.15 -0.90
CA MET A 319 23.64 -13.95 -0.52
C MET A 319 24.51 -12.69 -0.66
N GLU A 320 25.76 -12.72 -0.18
CA GLU A 320 26.72 -11.61 -0.34
C GLU A 320 27.05 -11.32 -1.81
N GLU A 321 27.20 -12.34 -2.64
CA GLU A 321 27.46 -12.17 -4.08
C GLU A 321 26.31 -11.46 -4.79
N VAL A 322 25.05 -11.83 -4.49
CA VAL A 322 23.85 -11.26 -5.12
C VAL A 322 23.56 -9.86 -4.57
N LEU A 323 23.67 -9.64 -3.26
CA LEU A 323 23.30 -8.37 -2.62
C LEU A 323 24.45 -7.36 -2.63
N GLY A 324 25.66 -7.83 -2.36
CA GLY A 324 26.79 -6.97 -2.05
C GLY A 324 27.60 -6.55 -3.26
N ASN A 325 27.58 -7.30 -4.36
CA ASN A 325 28.48 -7.07 -5.50
C ASN A 325 29.94 -6.87 -5.06
N GLY A 326 30.42 -7.74 -4.16
CA GLY A 326 31.74 -7.69 -3.55
C GLY A 326 31.81 -7.08 -2.15
N LEU A 327 30.71 -6.52 -1.63
CA LEU A 327 30.58 -6.13 -0.23
C LEU A 327 30.18 -7.33 0.62
N THR A 328 30.72 -7.40 1.83
CA THR A 328 30.30 -8.38 2.84
C THR A 328 29.00 -7.97 3.53
N ILE A 329 28.34 -8.92 4.22
CA ILE A 329 27.13 -8.60 4.99
C ILE A 329 27.40 -7.56 6.09
N ASP A 330 28.56 -7.58 6.71
CA ASP A 330 28.95 -6.59 7.72
C ASP A 330 29.05 -5.18 7.13
N GLU A 331 29.60 -5.04 5.91
CA GLU A 331 29.66 -3.76 5.20
C GLU A 331 28.27 -3.30 4.76
N LEU A 332 27.42 -4.21 4.28
CA LEU A 332 26.02 -3.91 3.94
C LEU A 332 25.23 -3.44 5.16
N ASN A 333 25.41 -4.09 6.32
CA ASN A 333 24.81 -3.69 7.58
C ASN A 333 25.15 -2.23 7.95
N GLU A 334 26.42 -1.87 7.85
CA GLU A 334 26.87 -0.51 8.18
C GLU A 334 26.31 0.52 7.18
N TYR A 335 26.26 0.22 5.89
CA TYR A 335 25.65 1.10 4.90
C TYR A 335 24.14 1.25 5.08
N MET A 336 23.42 0.15 5.35
CA MET A 336 21.97 0.17 5.58
C MET A 336 21.61 0.96 6.84
N ALA A 337 22.35 0.76 7.94
CA ALA A 337 22.12 1.53 9.17
C ALA A 337 22.22 3.04 8.91
N TYR A 338 23.28 3.47 8.23
CA TYR A 338 23.43 4.88 7.86
C TYR A 338 22.29 5.33 6.94
N TYR A 339 21.98 4.57 5.89
CA TYR A 339 20.96 4.93 4.91
C TYR A 339 19.58 5.11 5.57
N ILE A 340 19.17 4.14 6.39
CA ILE A 340 17.89 4.17 7.11
C ILE A 340 17.83 5.39 8.06
N SER A 341 18.94 5.71 8.73
CA SER A 341 19.00 6.87 9.64
C SER A 341 18.84 8.22 8.94
N GLN A 342 19.11 8.29 7.62
CA GLN A 342 19.04 9.51 6.83
C GLN A 342 17.70 9.67 6.06
N LEU A 343 16.79 8.69 6.13
CA LEU A 343 15.51 8.76 5.43
C LEU A 343 14.68 9.95 5.94
N PRO A 344 14.13 10.79 5.05
CA PRO A 344 13.39 11.97 5.45
C PRO A 344 11.96 11.63 5.93
N ASP A 345 11.54 12.29 7.00
CA ASP A 345 10.15 12.33 7.45
C ASP A 345 9.71 13.80 7.59
N LYS A 346 9.55 14.46 6.44
CA LYS A 346 9.16 15.88 6.33
C LYS A 346 7.84 15.98 5.58
N GLU A 347 7.09 17.07 5.79
CA GLU A 347 5.77 17.27 5.18
C GLU A 347 5.74 17.03 3.66
N LYS A 348 6.82 17.39 2.95
CA LYS A 348 6.92 17.33 1.48
C LYS A 348 7.86 16.24 0.94
N GLU A 349 8.45 15.47 1.80
CA GLU A 349 9.39 14.41 1.45
C GLU A 349 9.39 13.37 2.58
N LYS A 350 8.72 12.24 2.33
CA LYS A 350 8.55 11.15 3.30
C LYS A 350 8.99 9.84 2.67
N ILE A 351 9.92 9.19 3.32
CA ILE A 351 10.37 7.87 2.91
C ILE A 351 10.41 6.98 4.16
N TYR A 352 9.64 5.90 4.13
CA TYR A 352 9.62 4.92 5.20
C TYR A 352 10.03 3.56 4.63
N LEU A 353 11.19 3.10 5.05
CA LEU A 353 11.62 1.73 4.85
C LEU A 353 11.32 0.99 6.15
N ALA A 354 10.52 -0.05 6.07
CA ALA A 354 10.15 -0.85 7.23
C ALA A 354 10.28 -2.33 6.90
N ASP A 355 10.99 -3.03 7.79
CA ASP A 355 11.34 -4.43 7.65
C ASP A 355 10.86 -5.23 8.84
N SER A 356 10.28 -6.40 8.59
CA SER A 356 9.91 -7.32 9.66
C SER A 356 10.16 -8.78 9.29
N ILE A 357 10.51 -9.56 10.32
CA ILE A 357 10.67 -11.00 10.24
C ILE A 357 9.63 -11.65 11.15
N TRP A 358 8.93 -12.62 10.63
CA TRP A 358 7.90 -13.37 11.34
C TRP A 358 8.31 -14.82 11.43
N PHE A 359 8.44 -15.34 12.63
CA PHE A 359 8.77 -16.74 12.90
C PHE A 359 7.54 -17.49 13.42
N LYS A 360 7.44 -18.77 13.02
CA LYS A 360 6.43 -19.65 13.57
C LYS A 360 6.65 -19.90 15.06
N ASP A 361 5.61 -19.81 15.88
CA ASP A 361 5.62 -20.21 17.28
C ASP A 361 5.65 -21.74 17.37
N ASP A 362 6.85 -22.32 17.38
CA ASP A 362 7.09 -23.73 17.50
C ASP A 362 8.02 -23.99 18.70
N PRO A 363 7.71 -24.93 19.61
CA PRO A 363 8.54 -25.21 20.79
C PRO A 363 9.95 -25.68 20.44
N THR A 364 10.17 -26.20 19.23
CA THR A 364 11.47 -26.65 18.76
C THR A 364 12.29 -25.53 18.11
N PHE A 365 11.69 -24.34 17.95
CA PHE A 365 12.31 -23.20 17.30
C PHE A 365 12.69 -22.11 18.30
N LYS A 366 13.99 -21.89 18.48
CA LYS A 366 14.52 -20.87 19.36
C LYS A 366 15.47 -19.95 18.60
N VAL A 367 15.05 -18.70 18.42
CA VAL A 367 15.88 -17.66 17.77
C VAL A 367 16.99 -17.22 18.73
N TYR A 368 18.21 -17.05 18.19
CA TYR A 368 19.34 -16.52 18.94
C TYR A 368 19.21 -15.02 19.21
N ASP A 369 19.55 -14.62 20.42
CA ASP A 369 19.54 -13.19 20.80
C ASP A 369 20.49 -12.36 19.92
N GLU A 370 21.65 -12.91 19.54
CA GLU A 370 22.62 -12.25 18.65
C GLU A 370 22.03 -11.87 17.29
N PHE A 371 21.18 -12.74 16.73
CA PHE A 371 20.45 -12.43 15.48
C PHE A 371 19.45 -11.29 15.69
N LEU A 372 18.72 -11.28 16.80
CA LEU A 372 17.78 -10.21 17.15
C LEU A 372 18.51 -8.88 17.36
N GLU A 373 19.63 -8.91 18.11
CA GLU A 373 20.46 -7.73 18.37
C GLU A 373 21.03 -7.12 17.10
N THR A 374 21.58 -7.96 16.20
CA THR A 374 22.16 -7.50 14.93
C THR A 374 21.10 -6.79 14.06
N ASN A 375 19.95 -7.42 13.89
CA ASN A 375 18.89 -6.85 13.05
C ASN A 375 18.27 -5.58 13.68
N LYS A 376 18.12 -5.54 14.98
CA LYS A 376 17.68 -4.34 15.68
C LYS A 376 18.70 -3.20 15.59
N LYS A 377 20.00 -3.52 15.71
CA LYS A 377 21.11 -2.55 15.66
C LYS A 377 21.22 -1.85 14.32
N TYR A 378 21.09 -2.58 13.20
CA TYR A 378 21.41 -2.06 11.87
C TYR A 378 20.16 -1.68 11.05
N TYR A 379 19.02 -2.33 11.27
CA TYR A 379 17.81 -2.16 10.45
C TYR A 379 16.64 -1.55 11.23
N ASN A 380 16.74 -1.41 12.54
CA ASN A 380 15.61 -1.05 13.40
C ASN A 380 14.37 -1.91 13.10
N SER A 381 14.63 -3.19 12.75
CA SER A 381 13.60 -4.12 12.29
C SER A 381 12.70 -4.58 13.43
N GLU A 382 11.48 -4.97 13.05
CA GLU A 382 10.54 -5.60 13.95
C GLU A 382 10.54 -7.12 13.73
N ILE A 383 10.75 -7.91 14.79
CA ILE A 383 10.83 -9.37 14.71
C ILE A 383 9.74 -9.99 15.56
N TYR A 384 8.95 -10.85 14.95
CA TYR A 384 7.75 -11.42 15.53
C TYR A 384 7.77 -12.94 15.57
N LYS A 385 7.06 -13.50 16.55
CA LYS A 385 6.72 -14.90 16.69
C LYS A 385 5.20 -15.04 16.63
N SER A 386 4.67 -15.91 15.77
CA SER A 386 3.23 -16.06 15.52
C SER A 386 2.84 -17.52 15.36
N SER A 387 1.58 -17.85 15.63
CA SER A 387 1.04 -19.22 15.47
C SER A 387 1.11 -19.75 14.05
N PHE A 388 1.22 -18.91 13.05
CA PHE A 388 1.12 -19.24 11.61
C PHE A 388 -0.18 -19.95 11.23
N GLU A 389 -1.24 -19.70 12.01
CA GLU A 389 -2.60 -19.98 11.54
C GLU A 389 -2.86 -19.06 10.33
N PRO A 390 -3.25 -19.59 9.14
CA PRO A 390 -3.22 -18.83 7.90
C PRO A 390 -3.97 -17.49 7.91
N ASN A 391 -5.17 -17.44 8.47
CA ASN A 391 -5.93 -16.20 8.55
C ASN A 391 -5.31 -15.22 9.54
N SER A 392 -4.90 -15.70 10.72
CA SER A 392 -4.31 -14.85 11.76
C SER A 392 -3.03 -14.18 11.30
N ILE A 393 -2.06 -14.97 10.79
CA ILE A 393 -0.78 -14.40 10.34
C ILE A 393 -0.94 -13.49 9.12
N ALA A 394 -1.89 -13.79 8.21
CA ALA A 394 -2.15 -12.91 7.07
C ALA A 394 -2.71 -11.56 7.52
N ASN A 395 -3.61 -11.54 8.48
CA ASN A 395 -4.14 -10.31 9.06
C ASN A 395 -3.05 -9.50 9.78
N ASP A 396 -2.24 -10.16 10.63
CA ASP A 396 -1.17 -9.50 11.37
C ASP A 396 -0.17 -8.84 10.41
N VAL A 397 0.29 -9.57 9.40
CA VAL A 397 1.24 -9.06 8.39
C VAL A 397 0.62 -7.93 7.58
N ASN A 398 -0.62 -8.09 7.10
CA ASN A 398 -1.28 -7.05 6.31
C ASN A 398 -1.51 -5.77 7.13
N SER A 399 -1.92 -5.89 8.38
CA SER A 399 -2.06 -4.75 9.30
C SER A 399 -0.72 -4.03 9.49
N TRP A 400 0.37 -4.79 9.66
CA TRP A 400 1.71 -4.22 9.76
C TRP A 400 2.13 -3.50 8.47
N VAL A 401 1.90 -4.11 7.31
CA VAL A 401 2.19 -3.51 5.99
C VAL A 401 1.37 -2.25 5.75
N ASN A 402 0.07 -2.31 6.00
CA ASN A 402 -0.84 -1.18 5.83
C ASN A 402 -0.39 0.03 6.66
N LYS A 403 -0.07 -0.20 7.94
CA LYS A 403 0.46 0.81 8.84
C LYS A 403 1.76 1.44 8.31
N ASN A 404 2.73 0.63 7.93
CA ASN A 404 4.05 1.09 7.50
C ASN A 404 4.05 1.71 6.10
N THR A 405 3.05 1.41 5.27
CA THR A 405 2.86 2.05 3.95
C THR A 405 1.84 3.19 3.96
N LYS A 406 1.36 3.60 5.15
CA LYS A 406 0.34 4.66 5.29
C LYS A 406 -0.91 4.42 4.44
N GLY A 407 -1.38 3.18 4.40
CA GLY A 407 -2.54 2.78 3.61
C GLY A 407 -2.28 2.53 2.13
N MET A 408 -1.05 2.70 1.64
CA MET A 408 -0.75 2.48 0.21
C MET A 408 -0.83 1.03 -0.22
N ILE A 409 -0.45 0.10 0.67
CA ILE A 409 -0.50 -1.34 0.44
C ILE A 409 -1.35 -1.96 1.55
N PRO A 410 -2.67 -2.03 1.39
CA PRO A 410 -3.53 -2.58 2.43
C PRO A 410 -3.38 -4.09 2.60
N THR A 411 -3.01 -4.80 1.52
CA THR A 411 -2.87 -6.27 1.53
C THR A 411 -1.60 -6.68 0.79
N LEU A 412 -0.73 -7.44 1.45
CA LEU A 412 0.48 -8.02 0.87
C LEU A 412 0.33 -9.53 0.68
N ILE A 413 -0.18 -10.23 1.69
CA ILE A 413 -0.31 -11.69 1.70
C ILE A 413 -1.76 -12.11 1.90
N THR A 414 -2.07 -13.31 1.44
CA THR A 414 -3.35 -13.98 1.68
C THR A 414 -3.13 -15.25 2.49
N PRO A 415 -4.16 -15.84 3.11
CA PRO A 415 -4.03 -17.13 3.78
C PRO A 415 -3.44 -18.25 2.91
N ALA A 416 -3.65 -18.18 1.59
CA ALA A 416 -3.11 -19.16 0.64
C ALA A 416 -1.57 -19.09 0.48
N ASN A 417 -0.94 -18.00 0.87
CA ASN A 417 0.51 -17.87 0.89
C ASN A 417 1.16 -18.67 2.05
N ILE A 418 0.38 -19.06 3.06
CA ILE A 418 0.86 -19.74 4.26
C ILE A 418 0.70 -21.24 4.08
N LYS A 419 1.81 -21.94 3.94
CA LYS A 419 1.84 -23.41 3.84
C LYS A 419 2.05 -24.02 5.22
N SER A 420 1.72 -25.30 5.38
CA SER A 420 1.90 -26.03 6.66
C SER A 420 3.36 -26.08 7.13
N ASN A 421 4.29 -26.03 6.20
CA ASN A 421 5.74 -26.03 6.46
C ASN A 421 6.39 -24.65 6.46
N THR A 422 5.61 -23.57 6.31
CA THR A 422 6.17 -22.21 6.41
C THR A 422 6.62 -21.93 7.85
N MET A 423 7.89 -21.64 8.04
CA MET A 423 8.50 -21.37 9.34
C MET A 423 8.88 -19.91 9.54
N MET A 424 9.06 -19.17 8.43
CA MET A 424 9.50 -17.79 8.45
C MET A 424 8.87 -17.02 7.28
N LEU A 425 8.48 -15.77 7.54
CA LEU A 425 8.09 -14.80 6.52
C LEU A 425 8.98 -13.56 6.66
N LEU A 426 9.47 -13.09 5.52
CA LEU A 426 10.20 -11.84 5.39
C LEU A 426 9.28 -10.81 4.76
N ILE A 427 9.01 -9.74 5.45
CA ILE A 427 8.12 -8.68 5.01
C ILE A 427 8.89 -7.38 4.97
N ASN A 428 8.87 -6.78 3.79
CA ASN A 428 9.52 -5.51 3.56
C ASN A 428 8.56 -4.55 2.87
N THR A 429 8.64 -3.28 3.25
CA THR A 429 7.86 -2.21 2.63
C THR A 429 8.70 -0.96 2.43
N LEU A 430 8.56 -0.32 1.28
CA LEU A 430 9.09 1.01 1.03
C LEU A 430 7.94 1.94 0.60
N TYR A 431 7.72 2.98 1.39
CA TYR A 431 6.84 4.08 1.08
C TYR A 431 7.66 5.28 0.63
N PHE A 432 7.27 5.87 -0.49
CA PHE A 432 7.88 7.08 -1.03
C PHE A 432 6.81 8.10 -1.37
N GLU A 433 6.94 9.30 -0.79
CA GLU A 433 6.13 10.47 -1.12
C GLU A 433 7.02 11.69 -1.17
N ALA A 434 7.10 12.35 -2.34
CA ALA A 434 7.86 13.56 -2.49
C ALA A 434 7.25 14.50 -3.54
N GLU A 435 7.21 15.80 -3.24
CA GLU A 435 6.81 16.82 -4.21
C GLU A 435 7.96 17.10 -5.19
N TRP A 436 7.63 17.42 -6.46
CA TRP A 436 8.63 17.93 -7.38
C TRP A 436 9.24 19.24 -6.89
N ALA A 437 10.53 19.45 -7.11
CA ALA A 437 11.18 20.75 -6.90
C ALA A 437 10.51 21.87 -7.74
N SER A 438 9.99 21.48 -8.91
CA SER A 438 9.21 22.34 -9.80
C SER A 438 7.97 21.54 -10.25
N PRO A 439 6.83 21.67 -9.55
CA PRO A 439 5.58 21.03 -9.92
C PRO A 439 5.05 21.51 -11.27
N TYR A 440 4.27 20.66 -11.93
CA TYR A 440 3.58 21.02 -13.17
C TYR A 440 2.34 21.86 -12.87
N LEU A 441 2.08 22.86 -13.70
CA LEU A 441 0.91 23.74 -13.53
C LEU A 441 -0.38 23.15 -14.10
N SER A 442 -0.25 22.27 -15.09
CA SER A 442 -1.36 21.63 -15.78
C SER A 442 -0.90 20.36 -16.50
N THR A 443 -1.86 19.52 -16.80
CA THR A 443 -1.70 18.39 -17.72
C THR A 443 -2.27 18.72 -19.09
N GLN A 444 -1.93 17.92 -20.08
CA GLN A 444 -2.47 17.99 -21.45
C GLN A 444 -2.79 16.57 -21.91
N ASP A 445 -3.85 16.44 -22.73
CA ASP A 445 -4.16 15.17 -23.36
C ASP A 445 -3.01 14.71 -24.26
N GLY A 446 -2.74 13.43 -24.24
CA GLY A 446 -1.70 12.79 -25.02
C GLY A 446 -2.05 11.35 -25.37
N THR A 447 -1.08 10.68 -25.96
CA THR A 447 -1.21 9.26 -26.31
C THR A 447 0.06 8.55 -25.90
N PHE A 448 -0.09 7.38 -25.30
CA PHE A 448 0.99 6.43 -25.07
C PHE A 448 0.87 5.30 -26.08
N THR A 449 1.98 4.91 -26.68
CA THR A 449 2.05 3.79 -27.61
C THR A 449 2.65 2.61 -26.87
N ASP A 450 1.87 1.59 -26.59
CA ASP A 450 2.28 0.39 -25.87
C ASP A 450 3.31 -0.44 -26.64
N LEU A 451 3.90 -1.42 -25.95
CA LEU A 451 4.90 -2.32 -26.53
C LEU A 451 4.38 -3.10 -27.75
N ASP A 452 3.06 -3.40 -27.81
CA ASP A 452 2.42 -4.08 -28.95
C ASP A 452 1.96 -3.12 -30.07
N GLY A 453 2.22 -1.81 -29.92
CA GLY A 453 1.82 -0.76 -30.86
C GLY A 453 0.40 -0.21 -30.63
N SER A 454 -0.34 -0.72 -29.67
CA SER A 454 -1.64 -0.16 -29.27
C SER A 454 -1.48 1.24 -28.70
N LYS A 455 -2.50 2.08 -28.86
CA LYS A 455 -2.45 3.49 -28.43
C LYS A 455 -3.53 3.77 -27.41
N HIS A 456 -3.12 4.29 -26.27
CA HIS A 456 -3.99 4.63 -25.14
C HIS A 456 -3.92 6.13 -24.83
N PRO A 457 -5.06 6.77 -24.48
CA PRO A 457 -5.06 8.14 -24.01
C PRO A 457 -4.33 8.26 -22.67
N ILE A 458 -3.55 9.32 -22.51
CA ILE A 458 -2.86 9.64 -21.27
C ILE A 458 -2.97 11.13 -20.96
N GLN A 459 -2.74 11.51 -19.70
CA GLN A 459 -2.46 12.88 -19.31
C GLN A 459 -0.94 13.09 -19.28
N LYS A 460 -0.44 14.03 -20.06
CA LYS A 460 0.99 14.34 -20.15
C LYS A 460 1.37 15.62 -19.43
N MET A 461 2.53 15.63 -18.83
CA MET A 461 3.13 16.74 -18.09
C MET A 461 4.40 17.18 -18.80
N ASN A 462 4.47 18.43 -19.26
CA ASN A 462 5.61 18.95 -20.01
C ASN A 462 6.44 19.89 -19.16
N SER A 463 7.76 19.75 -19.21
CA SER A 463 8.72 20.62 -18.54
C SER A 463 10.00 20.82 -19.36
N MET A 464 10.80 21.82 -18.95
CA MET A 464 12.19 21.91 -19.34
C MET A 464 13.04 21.49 -18.14
N GLU A 465 13.94 20.53 -18.37
CA GLU A 465 14.81 20.01 -17.33
C GLU A 465 16.27 20.42 -17.59
N ARG A 466 17.15 20.17 -16.62
CA ARG A 466 18.54 20.63 -16.70
C ARG A 466 19.57 19.51 -16.82
N GLN A 467 19.19 18.30 -16.44
CA GLN A 467 20.12 17.16 -16.39
C GLN A 467 19.77 16.18 -17.50
N TYR A 468 20.49 16.28 -18.59
CA TYR A 468 20.43 15.38 -19.74
C TYR A 468 21.63 14.44 -19.75
N PHE A 469 21.38 13.17 -20.01
CA PHE A 469 22.39 12.12 -20.10
C PHE A 469 22.21 11.36 -21.42
N ASP A 470 23.28 11.31 -22.21
CA ASP A 470 23.38 10.46 -23.39
C ASP A 470 23.93 9.09 -22.94
N LEU A 471 23.13 8.05 -23.06
CA LEU A 471 23.50 6.66 -22.71
C LEU A 471 23.87 5.84 -23.95
N GLY A 472 24.08 6.48 -25.10
CA GLY A 472 24.45 5.87 -26.37
C GLY A 472 23.28 5.26 -27.14
N ASN A 473 22.53 4.36 -26.58
CA ASN A 473 21.33 3.74 -27.17
C ASN A 473 20.00 4.22 -26.54
N ALA A 474 20.08 5.14 -25.60
CA ALA A 474 18.95 5.75 -24.92
C ALA A 474 19.31 7.16 -24.46
N ASP A 475 18.32 8.02 -24.38
CA ASP A 475 18.39 9.32 -23.74
C ASP A 475 17.81 9.26 -22.33
N ALA A 476 18.45 9.94 -21.37
CA ALA A 476 17.94 9.99 -20.01
C ALA A 476 17.92 11.43 -19.46
N PHE A 477 17.06 11.64 -18.47
CA PHE A 477 16.98 12.89 -17.73
C PHE A 477 16.76 12.64 -16.25
N LYS A 478 17.11 13.62 -15.43
CA LYS A 478 16.72 13.68 -14.02
C LYS A 478 15.80 14.85 -13.76
N LYS A 479 14.68 14.57 -13.09
CA LYS A 479 13.78 15.56 -12.51
C LYS A 479 13.87 15.50 -10.99
N PRO A 480 14.39 16.55 -10.33
CA PRO A 480 14.57 16.53 -8.88
C PRO A 480 13.25 16.67 -8.14
N TYR A 481 13.14 15.97 -7.00
CA TYR A 481 12.16 16.23 -5.97
C TYR A 481 12.58 17.39 -5.06
N MET A 482 11.66 17.85 -4.22
CA MET A 482 11.89 18.93 -3.26
C MET A 482 13.16 18.63 -2.45
N ASN A 483 14.00 19.65 -2.26
CA ASN A 483 15.31 19.57 -1.61
C ASN A 483 16.44 18.91 -2.43
N GLY A 484 16.18 18.29 -3.58
CA GLY A 484 17.18 17.74 -4.49
C GLY A 484 17.93 16.50 -3.97
N ASN A 485 17.47 15.90 -2.87
CA ASN A 485 18.05 14.66 -2.32
C ASN A 485 17.68 13.43 -3.15
N TYR A 486 16.54 13.48 -3.82
CA TYR A 486 16.02 12.42 -4.67
C TYR A 486 15.63 12.97 -6.04
N SER A 487 15.63 12.11 -7.03
CA SER A 487 15.25 12.46 -8.41
C SER A 487 14.52 11.30 -9.08
N PHE A 488 13.53 11.64 -9.89
CA PHE A 488 13.00 10.74 -10.90
C PHE A 488 13.97 10.74 -12.09
N VAL A 489 14.35 9.56 -12.54
CA VAL A 489 15.15 9.34 -13.75
C VAL A 489 14.26 8.71 -14.80
N GLY A 490 14.07 9.36 -15.93
CA GLY A 490 13.42 8.75 -17.10
C GLY A 490 14.47 8.35 -18.12
N ILE A 491 14.40 7.14 -18.64
CA ILE A 491 15.31 6.58 -19.63
C ILE A 491 14.48 6.10 -20.82
N LEU A 492 14.68 6.72 -21.97
CA LEU A 492 13.95 6.42 -23.19
C LEU A 492 14.90 5.85 -24.24
N PRO A 493 14.85 4.54 -24.58
CA PRO A 493 15.61 3.99 -25.67
C PRO A 493 15.35 4.73 -26.98
N HIS A 494 16.33 4.82 -27.88
CA HIS A 494 16.14 5.44 -29.18
C HIS A 494 15.10 4.68 -30.01
N GLU A 495 14.49 5.34 -31.00
CA GLU A 495 13.38 4.76 -31.79
C GLU A 495 13.78 3.51 -32.61
N ASP A 496 15.06 3.41 -32.95
CA ASP A 496 15.65 2.27 -33.66
C ASP A 496 16.09 1.13 -32.74
N VAL A 497 15.91 1.27 -31.43
CA VAL A 497 16.27 0.25 -30.42
C VAL A 497 15.01 -0.49 -29.97
N ASP A 498 14.98 -1.81 -30.16
CA ASP A 498 13.89 -2.65 -29.61
C ASP A 498 13.90 -2.63 -28.09
N PHE A 499 12.74 -2.39 -27.46
CA PHE A 499 12.66 -2.24 -26.02
C PHE A 499 13.00 -3.52 -25.26
N ASN A 500 12.61 -4.70 -25.80
CA ASN A 500 12.93 -5.99 -25.17
C ASN A 500 14.45 -6.25 -25.23
N GLU A 501 15.07 -5.91 -26.35
CA GLU A 501 16.53 -5.99 -26.50
C GLU A 501 17.23 -4.99 -25.57
N TYR A 502 16.69 -3.78 -25.43
CA TYR A 502 17.23 -2.78 -24.52
C TYR A 502 17.25 -3.29 -23.07
N ILE A 503 16.10 -3.80 -22.56
CA ILE A 503 16.02 -4.34 -21.21
C ILE A 503 16.99 -5.52 -21.03
N SER A 504 17.05 -6.45 -21.99
CA SER A 504 17.90 -7.63 -21.90
C SER A 504 19.39 -7.28 -21.84
N ASN A 505 19.80 -6.20 -22.50
CA ASN A 505 21.18 -5.71 -22.56
C ASN A 505 21.48 -4.60 -21.55
N LEU A 506 20.51 -4.25 -20.68
CA LEU A 506 20.73 -3.20 -19.67
C LEU A 506 21.90 -3.58 -18.76
N ASP A 507 22.83 -2.66 -18.60
CA ASP A 507 24.06 -2.87 -17.84
C ASP A 507 24.15 -1.89 -16.68
N ALA A 508 24.32 -2.42 -15.46
CA ALA A 508 24.32 -1.64 -14.23
C ALA A 508 25.54 -0.70 -14.12
N ASP A 509 26.72 -1.17 -14.54
CA ASP A 509 27.93 -0.35 -14.51
C ASP A 509 27.84 0.79 -15.53
N ALA A 510 27.33 0.51 -16.74
CA ALA A 510 27.08 1.53 -17.75
C ALA A 510 26.08 2.59 -17.27
N LEU A 511 25.01 2.18 -16.59
CA LEU A 511 24.05 3.12 -15.97
C LEU A 511 24.70 3.95 -14.87
N CYS A 512 25.46 3.32 -13.97
CA CYS A 512 26.18 4.03 -12.93
C CYS A 512 27.13 5.08 -13.50
N GLU A 513 27.90 4.76 -14.53
CA GLU A 513 28.83 5.69 -15.17
C GLU A 513 28.07 6.76 -15.98
N GLY A 514 27.07 6.36 -16.77
CA GLY A 514 26.29 7.27 -17.62
C GLY A 514 25.52 8.32 -16.84
N LEU A 515 25.03 7.98 -15.64
CA LEU A 515 24.25 8.89 -14.78
C LEU A 515 25.10 9.76 -13.85
N LYS A 516 26.43 9.70 -13.92
CA LYS A 516 27.32 10.53 -13.08
C LYS A 516 27.44 11.96 -13.58
N GLN A 517 27.51 12.15 -14.90
CA GLN A 517 27.78 13.44 -15.48
C GLN A 517 26.76 13.75 -16.59
N TYR A 518 25.96 14.78 -16.37
CA TYR A 518 25.02 15.30 -17.37
C TYR A 518 25.72 16.29 -18.29
N GLU A 519 25.19 16.47 -19.51
CA GLU A 519 25.66 17.48 -20.44
C GLU A 519 25.43 18.90 -19.88
N ASP A 520 26.33 19.82 -20.23
CA ASP A 520 26.29 21.21 -19.77
C ASP A 520 24.94 21.87 -20.11
N PRO A 521 24.15 22.27 -19.11
CA PRO A 521 22.81 22.82 -19.34
C PRO A 521 22.79 24.15 -20.05
N ASP A 522 23.95 24.81 -20.18
CA ASP A 522 24.07 26.02 -20.97
C ASP A 522 24.26 25.73 -22.48
N LYS A 523 24.46 24.46 -22.85
CA LYS A 523 24.58 23.99 -24.24
C LYS A 523 23.35 23.18 -24.70
N VAL A 524 22.47 22.76 -23.80
CA VAL A 524 21.34 21.92 -24.13
C VAL A 524 20.04 22.57 -23.63
N ASP A 525 19.04 22.64 -24.49
CA ASP A 525 17.65 22.89 -24.14
C ASP A 525 16.92 21.54 -24.10
N LEU A 526 16.66 21.04 -22.91
CA LEU A 526 16.05 19.74 -22.68
C LEU A 526 14.54 19.88 -22.45
N TYR A 527 13.76 19.36 -23.38
CA TYR A 527 12.31 19.30 -23.30
C TYR A 527 11.86 17.89 -22.90
N VAL A 528 11.17 17.80 -21.79
CA VAL A 528 10.73 16.52 -21.21
C VAL A 528 9.23 16.44 -21.14
N MET A 529 8.68 15.27 -21.47
CA MET A 529 7.30 14.90 -21.22
C MET A 529 7.26 13.64 -20.37
N ILE A 530 6.60 13.73 -19.19
CA ILE A 530 6.30 12.59 -18.33
C ILE A 530 4.78 12.34 -18.39
N PRO A 531 4.32 11.11 -18.65
CA PRO A 531 2.91 10.76 -18.50
C PRO A 531 2.54 10.78 -17.01
N LYS A 532 1.30 11.13 -16.71
CA LYS A 532 0.70 10.85 -15.41
C LYS A 532 0.33 9.37 -15.37
N PHE A 533 0.79 8.65 -14.35
CA PHE A 533 0.52 7.21 -14.25
C PHE A 533 0.48 6.72 -12.82
N LYS A 534 -0.26 5.63 -12.63
CA LYS A 534 -0.42 4.94 -11.36
C LYS A 534 -0.57 3.45 -11.62
N TYR A 535 0.19 2.63 -10.93
CA TYR A 535 -0.02 1.18 -10.94
C TYR A 535 0.61 0.50 -9.74
N ASN A 536 0.15 -0.71 -9.49
CA ASN A 536 0.69 -1.62 -8.50
C ASN A 536 1.51 -2.71 -9.21
N TYR A 537 2.52 -3.21 -8.52
CA TYR A 537 3.27 -4.37 -8.97
C TYR A 537 3.48 -5.32 -7.80
N GLY A 538 3.29 -6.62 -8.02
CA GLY A 538 3.53 -7.66 -7.03
C GLY A 538 4.16 -8.88 -7.67
N LYS A 539 5.22 -9.42 -7.06
CA LYS A 539 5.97 -10.56 -7.57
C LYS A 539 6.49 -11.42 -6.44
N SER A 540 6.37 -12.73 -6.57
CA SER A 540 7.18 -13.70 -5.84
C SER A 540 8.58 -13.74 -6.45
N LEU A 541 9.60 -13.57 -5.62
CA LEU A 541 11.00 -13.63 -6.04
C LEU A 541 11.62 -15.02 -5.85
N LYS A 542 10.82 -16.02 -5.51
CA LYS A 542 11.23 -17.41 -5.23
C LYS A 542 12.03 -18.05 -6.36
N GLU A 543 11.68 -17.74 -7.62
CA GLU A 543 12.39 -18.26 -8.80
C GLU A 543 13.41 -17.26 -9.35
N ILE A 544 13.25 -15.98 -8.99
CA ILE A 544 14.10 -14.89 -9.47
C ILE A 544 15.46 -14.91 -8.77
N LEU A 545 15.47 -14.89 -7.43
CA LEU A 545 16.69 -14.80 -6.64
C LEU A 545 17.62 -16.02 -6.81
N PRO A 546 17.12 -17.26 -6.83
CA PRO A 546 17.97 -18.42 -7.21
C PRO A 546 18.58 -18.30 -8.60
N ALA A 547 17.81 -17.82 -9.58
CA ALA A 547 18.32 -17.61 -10.95
C ALA A 547 19.37 -16.47 -11.04
N LEU A 548 19.45 -15.60 -10.05
CA LEU A 548 20.51 -14.58 -9.93
C LEU A 548 21.74 -15.10 -9.16
N GLY A 549 21.70 -16.33 -8.60
CA GLY A 549 22.83 -16.95 -7.91
C GLY A 549 22.60 -17.28 -6.43
N MET A 550 21.43 -16.96 -5.86
CA MET A 550 21.08 -17.25 -4.45
C MET A 550 20.35 -18.60 -4.33
N GLU A 551 20.93 -19.69 -4.84
CA GLU A 551 20.25 -20.98 -4.91
C GLU A 551 20.15 -21.68 -3.56
N THR A 552 21.23 -21.65 -2.78
CA THR A 552 21.35 -22.42 -1.53
C THR A 552 20.34 -21.96 -0.49
N ALA A 553 20.13 -20.67 -0.36
CA ALA A 553 19.19 -20.08 0.60
C ALA A 553 17.73 -20.57 0.44
N PHE A 554 17.33 -20.94 -0.79
CA PHE A 554 15.98 -21.42 -1.13
C PHE A 554 15.87 -22.95 -1.13
N ASN A 555 16.95 -23.67 -0.86
CA ASN A 555 16.98 -25.13 -0.90
C ASN A 555 16.88 -25.69 0.53
N ALA A 556 15.76 -26.37 0.83
CA ALA A 556 15.49 -26.92 2.16
C ALA A 556 16.57 -27.90 2.70
N ASP A 557 17.29 -28.58 1.78
CA ASP A 557 18.32 -29.58 2.15
C ASP A 557 19.73 -28.99 2.28
N LYS A 558 19.94 -27.73 1.81
CA LYS A 558 21.28 -27.13 1.70
C LYS A 558 21.41 -25.80 2.44
N ALA A 559 20.30 -25.12 2.66
CA ALA A 559 20.31 -23.83 3.33
C ALA A 559 20.93 -23.92 4.71
N ASP A 560 21.82 -22.98 4.99
CA ASP A 560 22.49 -22.85 6.28
C ASP A 560 22.14 -21.50 6.92
N PHE A 561 21.10 -21.50 7.75
CA PHE A 561 20.68 -20.39 8.60
C PHE A 561 20.92 -20.71 10.08
N SER A 562 22.00 -21.41 10.36
CA SER A 562 22.36 -21.87 11.71
C SER A 562 22.63 -20.73 12.70
N LYS A 563 22.79 -19.50 12.24
CA LYS A 563 22.91 -18.31 13.11
C LYS A 563 21.55 -17.69 13.50
N ILE A 564 20.43 -18.17 12.94
CA ILE A 564 19.09 -17.75 13.37
C ILE A 564 18.58 -18.64 14.50
N ASN A 565 18.64 -19.96 14.32
CA ASN A 565 17.94 -20.95 15.12
C ASN A 565 18.89 -21.90 15.81
N ASP A 566 18.64 -22.18 17.09
CA ASP A 566 19.39 -23.14 17.90
C ASP A 566 19.08 -24.59 17.47
N LEU A 567 19.89 -25.10 16.56
CA LEU A 567 19.78 -26.48 16.06
C LEU A 567 20.15 -27.56 17.10
N SER A 568 20.63 -27.18 18.29
CA SER A 568 20.85 -28.12 19.40
C SER A 568 19.55 -28.49 20.13
N VAL A 569 18.48 -27.75 19.92
CA VAL A 569 17.15 -28.08 20.44
C VAL A 569 16.65 -29.34 19.76
N LYS A 570 16.18 -30.30 20.54
CA LYS A 570 15.68 -31.56 20.02
C LYS A 570 14.54 -31.34 19.04
N ASP A 571 14.60 -32.02 17.90
CA ASP A 571 13.62 -31.93 16.81
C ASP A 571 13.55 -30.54 16.11
N SER A 572 14.56 -29.69 16.32
CA SER A 572 14.71 -28.42 15.60
C SER A 572 14.89 -28.64 14.11
N LEU A 573 14.19 -27.85 13.30
CA LEU A 573 14.25 -27.96 11.84
C LEU A 573 15.18 -26.88 11.26
N PRO A 574 16.00 -27.22 10.25
CA PRO A 574 16.77 -26.22 9.52
C PRO A 574 15.83 -25.26 8.78
N LEU A 575 16.22 -24.00 8.72
CA LEU A 575 15.49 -22.96 8.00
C LEU A 575 15.95 -22.85 6.56
N TYR A 576 15.03 -22.44 5.70
CA TYR A 576 15.30 -22.01 4.32
C TYR A 576 14.28 -20.91 3.95
N ILE A 577 14.57 -20.13 2.92
CA ILE A 577 13.64 -19.12 2.40
C ILE A 577 12.63 -19.83 1.49
N ASP A 578 11.36 -19.92 1.89
CA ASP A 578 10.30 -20.50 1.05
C ASP A 578 9.85 -19.52 -0.05
N ASP A 579 9.71 -18.24 0.27
CA ASP A 579 9.39 -17.18 -0.69
C ASP A 579 9.84 -15.81 -0.19
N VAL A 580 10.00 -14.86 -1.12
CA VAL A 580 10.20 -13.44 -0.88
C VAL A 580 9.12 -12.69 -1.66
N LEU A 581 8.14 -12.17 -0.94
CA LEU A 581 7.01 -11.47 -1.53
C LEU A 581 7.30 -9.99 -1.63
N HIS A 582 7.37 -9.49 -2.85
CA HIS A 582 7.60 -8.09 -3.14
C HIS A 582 6.34 -7.44 -3.70
N LYS A 583 5.92 -6.32 -3.11
CA LYS A 583 4.78 -5.53 -3.60
C LYS A 583 5.09 -4.05 -3.49
N THR A 584 4.86 -3.34 -4.57
CA THR A 584 5.13 -1.92 -4.71
C THR A 584 3.95 -1.21 -5.36
N LYS A 585 3.86 0.09 -5.11
CA LYS A 585 2.90 0.98 -5.75
C LYS A 585 3.57 2.29 -6.08
N ILE A 586 3.27 2.84 -7.25
CA ILE A 586 3.73 4.16 -7.67
C ILE A 586 2.56 4.97 -8.20
N GLU A 587 2.59 6.26 -7.90
CA GLU A 587 1.68 7.24 -8.47
C GLU A 587 2.47 8.51 -8.81
N VAL A 588 2.58 8.82 -10.10
CA VAL A 588 3.30 9.99 -10.63
C VAL A 588 2.27 11.00 -11.11
N THR A 589 2.29 12.17 -10.50
CA THR A 589 1.32 13.24 -10.71
C THR A 589 2.02 14.56 -11.03
N GLU A 590 1.24 15.59 -11.37
CA GLU A 590 1.74 16.95 -11.60
C GLU A 590 2.44 17.57 -10.39
N LYS A 591 2.16 17.09 -9.19
CA LYS A 591 2.71 17.64 -7.94
C LYS A 591 3.96 16.91 -7.46
N GLY A 592 4.11 15.65 -7.84
CA GLY A 592 5.16 14.77 -7.36
C GLY A 592 4.81 13.31 -7.52
N THR A 593 5.54 12.46 -6.83
CA THR A 593 5.15 11.09 -6.60
C THR A 593 4.39 11.07 -5.28
N LYS A 594 3.07 10.80 -5.35
CA LYS A 594 2.06 10.89 -4.29
C LYS A 594 2.11 12.19 -3.44
N ALA A 595 1.73 13.34 -4.00
CA ALA A 595 1.73 14.63 -3.30
C ALA A 595 0.40 15.39 -3.36
N ALA A 596 0.05 16.10 -2.28
CA ALA A 596 -1.30 16.68 -2.05
C ALA A 596 -1.39 18.21 -1.91
N ALA A 597 -0.38 19.05 -2.14
CA ALA A 597 -0.51 20.50 -2.04
C ALA A 597 0.43 21.26 -2.99
N ALA A 598 -0.04 22.33 -3.64
CA ALA A 598 0.73 23.12 -4.60
C ALA A 598 0.93 24.58 -4.18
N THR A 599 2.16 25.07 -4.34
CA THR A 599 2.47 26.50 -4.35
C THR A 599 3.41 26.79 -5.53
N ALA A 600 2.97 27.60 -6.50
CA ALA A 600 3.77 27.96 -7.67
C ALA A 600 4.65 29.17 -7.39
N VAL A 601 5.92 29.11 -7.78
CA VAL A 601 6.84 30.24 -7.82
C VAL A 601 7.19 30.54 -9.27
N ILE A 602 6.88 31.77 -9.72
CA ILE A 602 7.21 32.24 -11.08
C ILE A 602 8.51 33.02 -11.00
N MET A 603 9.52 32.60 -11.75
CA MET A 603 10.77 33.33 -11.92
C MET A 603 10.85 33.94 -13.32
N GLY A 604 11.17 35.24 -13.37
CA GLY A 604 11.38 35.95 -14.61
C GLY A 604 12.85 35.91 -15.06
N ALA A 605 13.08 35.76 -16.37
CA ALA A 605 14.40 35.69 -16.97
C ALA A 605 14.90 37.06 -17.47
N GLY A 606 16.19 37.36 -17.23
CA GLY A 606 16.91 38.46 -17.86
C GLY A 606 17.55 38.00 -19.16
N SER A 607 17.52 38.84 -20.19
CA SER A 607 18.02 38.52 -21.54
C SER A 607 19.53 38.68 -21.66
N ALA A 608 20.23 37.57 -21.92
CA ALA A 608 21.55 37.57 -22.58
C ALA A 608 21.35 37.14 -24.04
N ALA A 609 22.33 37.48 -24.94
CA ALA A 609 22.26 37.11 -26.35
C ALA A 609 22.16 35.57 -26.50
N PRO A 610 21.27 35.04 -27.36
CA PRO A 610 21.06 33.60 -27.48
C PRO A 610 22.28 32.89 -28.02
N ILE A 611 22.89 32.03 -27.24
CA ILE A 611 23.79 30.97 -27.71
C ILE A 611 22.87 29.90 -28.31
N GLU A 612 23.17 29.45 -29.53
CA GLU A 612 22.42 28.35 -30.16
C GLU A 612 22.68 27.05 -29.37
N LYS A 613 21.63 26.55 -28.69
CA LYS A 613 21.73 25.34 -27.88
C LYS A 613 21.22 24.13 -28.66
N LYS A 614 21.83 22.95 -28.41
CA LYS A 614 21.28 21.65 -28.84
C LYS A 614 19.89 21.47 -28.22
N LYS A 615 18.88 21.20 -29.05
CA LYS A 615 17.54 20.85 -28.54
C LYS A 615 17.41 19.35 -28.43
N VAL A 616 17.06 18.87 -27.23
CA VAL A 616 16.81 17.46 -26.94
C VAL A 616 15.37 17.30 -26.46
N TYR A 617 14.68 16.28 -26.98
CA TYR A 617 13.30 15.98 -26.66
C TYR A 617 13.21 14.55 -26.12
N ILE A 618 12.83 14.39 -24.85
CA ILE A 618 12.62 13.09 -24.22
C ILE A 618 11.15 13.00 -23.81
N TYR A 619 10.35 12.38 -24.67
CA TYR A 619 8.92 12.22 -24.46
C TYR A 619 8.61 10.77 -24.09
N LEU A 620 8.27 10.52 -22.83
CA LEU A 620 7.93 9.20 -22.32
C LEU A 620 6.52 8.78 -22.77
N ASP A 621 6.31 8.71 -24.08
CA ASP A 621 5.03 8.37 -24.74
C ASP A 621 5.04 6.99 -25.42
N ARG A 622 6.06 6.20 -25.13
CA ARG A 622 6.27 4.82 -25.54
C ARG A 622 7.08 4.09 -24.46
N PRO A 623 7.28 2.77 -24.53
CA PRO A 623 7.97 2.01 -23.48
C PRO A 623 9.26 2.65 -23.00
N PHE A 624 9.40 2.82 -21.70
CA PHE A 624 10.54 3.46 -21.06
C PHE A 624 10.93 2.76 -19.74
N VAL A 625 12.18 2.92 -19.35
CA VAL A 625 12.68 2.57 -18.01
C VAL A 625 12.68 3.83 -17.15
N TYR A 626 12.38 3.68 -15.88
CA TYR A 626 12.49 4.79 -14.93
C TYR A 626 13.05 4.32 -13.59
N MET A 627 13.63 5.25 -12.86
CA MET A 627 14.09 5.02 -11.49
C MET A 627 13.71 6.19 -10.59
N ILE A 628 13.62 5.92 -9.30
CA ILE A 628 13.72 6.95 -8.26
C ILE A 628 15.06 6.69 -7.57
N VAL A 629 15.95 7.67 -7.63
CA VAL A 629 17.30 7.56 -7.08
C VAL A 629 17.57 8.66 -6.07
N ASP A 630 18.48 8.39 -5.13
CA ASP A 630 19.04 9.42 -4.27
C ASP A 630 20.12 10.25 -4.98
N LYS A 631 20.69 11.23 -4.29
CA LYS A 631 21.77 12.08 -4.80
C LYS A 631 23.05 11.33 -5.20
N ASN A 632 23.26 10.11 -4.68
CA ASN A 632 24.41 9.23 -4.97
C ASN A 632 24.07 8.19 -6.04
N ASN A 633 22.90 8.27 -6.67
CA ASN A 633 22.34 7.30 -7.62
C ASN A 633 21.99 5.93 -7.01
N VAL A 634 21.79 5.82 -5.71
CA VAL A 634 21.22 4.61 -5.09
C VAL A 634 19.75 4.49 -5.53
N PRO A 635 19.35 3.40 -6.22
CA PRO A 635 17.98 3.24 -6.67
C PRO A 635 17.06 2.77 -5.54
N LEU A 636 16.11 3.64 -5.16
CA LEU A 636 14.99 3.25 -4.30
C LEU A 636 13.99 2.41 -5.08
N PHE A 637 13.73 2.84 -6.32
CA PHE A 637 12.85 2.13 -7.25
C PHE A 637 13.48 2.06 -8.64
N ILE A 638 13.20 0.96 -9.33
CA ILE A 638 13.46 0.79 -10.75
C ILE A 638 12.23 0.13 -11.39
N GLY A 639 11.81 0.63 -12.55
CA GLY A 639 10.65 0.11 -13.23
C GLY A 639 10.74 0.20 -14.74
N ALA A 640 9.86 -0.56 -15.40
CA ALA A 640 9.63 -0.51 -16.83
C ALA A 640 8.14 -0.29 -17.08
N ALA A 641 7.80 0.81 -17.74
CA ALA A 641 6.44 1.12 -18.17
C ALA A 641 6.28 0.72 -19.64
N THR A 642 5.47 -0.29 -19.92
CA THR A 642 5.24 -0.79 -21.28
C THR A 642 3.81 -0.63 -21.76
N GLN A 643 2.89 -0.34 -20.86
CA GLN A 643 1.50 0.01 -21.12
C GLN A 643 1.01 0.99 -20.05
N LEU A 644 0.50 2.14 -20.47
CA LEU A 644 -0.09 3.13 -19.57
C LEU A 644 -1.47 3.52 -20.04
N GLU A 645 -2.40 3.59 -19.10
CA GLU A 645 -3.77 4.05 -19.30
C GLU A 645 -4.03 5.24 -18.36
N SER A 646 -4.95 6.13 -18.76
CA SER A 646 -5.31 7.34 -18.00
C SER A 646 -6.18 7.01 -16.79
#